data_46a71ac433232d4884a0348172a307ae
#
_entry.id   46a71ac433232d4884a0348172a307ae
#
_cell.length_a   1.000
_cell.length_b   1.000
_cell.length_c   1.000
_cell.angle_alpha   90.00
_cell.angle_beta   90.00
_cell.angle_gamma   90.00
#
_symmetry.space_group_name_H-M   'P 1'
#
loop_
_entity.id
_entity.type
_entity.pdbx_description
1 polymer ?
#
loop_
_entity_poly.entity_id
_entity_poly.type
_entity_poly.pdbx_seq_one_letter_code
_entity_poly.pdbx_strand_id
1 'polypeptide(L)'
;MRWFDTGWLVGCCLFSLAAANVLMAGQPVASERFLREVRPILSDHCFQCHGPDQEQRQAGLRLDLEGSATAQLDSGQRAVVPRDLKASGLVERIRSTDPSLIMPPPDSGKELTEAQKEILERWISDGATYAGHWGFQPIAEPAIPEVAPDAVPGATADSLTAIDRFLVEAMTEQGLRMSPEADRETLLRRLSLDLTGLPPTPEQIDRFLSDRSPAAYEKVVDSLLASPHYGERMAIRWLDLARYADSNGYQIDSSRYQWPWRDWLIQSLNRNQPFDQFTIEQLAGDLLPDATTEQIVATGFHRNHRLNGEGGIIAEEWRAETVIDRVETTGLAWLGLTFNCCRCHDHKYDPISQKEFYQFFAFFNNVPEAGTLQGESRNTEPVMAVPTAAQKEELDRLEQLRRQSNDLVAAEERRLRERLVAWEPQLQQLAAENNSVWLPWGVEEAVSRKGSSLTLQQDGSYLAGGENPTHDLYALTGSLGGNAFRGLLLECLPDPSLPQQSVGRYANGNFVLGRVEAKLEAPGWSEPKELVFTRAEATYSQKDWDIQNVVARTPGRGWAVDGPTRKEASRAMFLLDQPIELPAGARLVVQLHQDILSQHNIGRFRIHWTGSAAGQLPFEGSIWTAAMREAVAVEPAARSEDQWKALEGLYRMQPDTPIAKAQGELARVDKQIESLRAAFPTVMVMREGPKRPSHLLVRGQYD
;
A
#
# COMPACT_ATOMS: atom_id res chain seq x y z
N MET A 1 -17.76 -42.53 31.63
CA MET A 1 -17.81 -43.99 31.43
C MET A 1 -16.58 -44.38 30.60
N ARG A 2 -15.67 -45.15 31.25
CA ARG A 2 -14.50 -45.95 30.76
C ARG A 2 -13.45 -45.14 29.99
N TRP A 3 -12.29 -44.73 30.56
CA TRP A 3 -11.11 -45.50 31.02
C TRP A 3 -10.60 -46.51 29.98
N PHE A 4 -9.45 -46.20 29.36
CA PHE A 4 -8.37 -47.18 29.19
C PHE A 4 -7.00 -46.47 29.28
N ASP A 5 -6.22 -46.95 30.23
CA ASP A 5 -4.81 -46.76 30.47
C ASP A 5 -3.96 -47.24 29.28
N THR A 6 -2.88 -46.51 28.99
CA THR A 6 -1.61 -47.08 28.55
C THR A 6 -0.46 -46.19 29.05
N GLY A 7 -0.06 -46.43 30.27
CA GLY A 7 1.30 -46.15 30.71
C GLY A 7 2.25 -47.21 30.13
N TRP A 8 3.54 -46.90 30.10
CA TRP A 8 4.72 -47.61 29.66
C TRP A 8 5.24 -47.21 28.29
N LEU A 9 6.21 -46.27 28.35
CA LEU A 9 7.42 -46.15 27.53
C LEU A 9 8.05 -44.73 27.70
N VAL A 10 8.37 -44.36 28.93
CA VAL A 10 9.27 -43.23 29.26
C VAL A 10 10.34 -43.77 30.19
N GLY A 11 11.33 -44.44 29.64
CA GLY A 11 12.35 -45.05 30.47
C GLY A 11 13.66 -45.43 29.78
N CYS A 12 13.94 -44.98 28.55
CA CYS A 12 15.17 -45.40 27.86
C CYS A 12 15.89 -44.33 27.02
N CYS A 13 15.52 -43.04 27.10
CA CYS A 13 16.21 -41.97 26.35
C CYS A 13 16.99 -40.96 27.20
N LEU A 14 17.20 -41.18 28.49
CA LEU A 14 17.92 -40.25 29.36
C LEU A 14 19.39 -40.62 29.65
N PHE A 15 19.95 -41.65 29.01
CA PHE A 15 21.36 -42.06 29.25
C PHE A 15 22.30 -41.83 28.05
N SER A 16 21.83 -41.25 26.92
CA SER A 16 22.69 -41.01 25.75
C SER A 16 23.03 -39.54 25.51
N LEU A 17 22.54 -38.60 26.33
CA LEU A 17 22.83 -37.15 26.22
C LEU A 17 23.94 -36.65 27.17
N ALA A 18 24.42 -37.49 28.08
CA ALA A 18 25.49 -37.11 29.01
C ALA A 18 26.91 -37.42 28.49
N ALA A 19 27.07 -38.12 27.37
CA ALA A 19 28.41 -38.46 26.84
C ALA A 19 28.87 -37.56 25.67
N ALA A 20 28.03 -36.66 25.15
CA ALA A 20 28.40 -35.76 24.04
C ALA A 20 28.93 -34.41 24.49
N ASN A 21 28.89 -34.07 25.78
CA ASN A 21 29.29 -32.76 26.28
C ASN A 21 30.71 -32.65 26.89
N VAL A 22 31.55 -33.67 26.75
CA VAL A 22 32.91 -33.66 27.36
C VAL A 22 34.05 -33.50 26.31
N LEU A 23 33.71 -33.39 25.02
CA LEU A 23 34.76 -33.33 23.95
C LEU A 23 34.84 -31.99 23.20
N MET A 24 34.22 -30.93 23.68
CA MET A 24 34.26 -29.60 23.01
C MET A 24 35.06 -28.52 23.79
N ALA A 25 35.77 -28.85 24.82
CA ALA A 25 36.53 -27.87 25.60
C ALA A 25 38.01 -27.77 25.19
N GLY A 26 38.36 -27.95 23.93
CA GLY A 26 39.76 -27.98 23.54
C GLY A 26 40.16 -27.44 22.18
N GLN A 27 39.28 -26.75 21.44
CA GLN A 27 39.62 -26.25 20.07
C GLN A 27 39.32 -24.77 19.72
N PRO A 28 39.40 -23.77 20.60
CA PRO A 28 39.15 -22.41 20.15
C PRO A 28 40.31 -21.81 19.33
N VAL A 29 41.54 -22.12 19.64
CA VAL A 29 42.73 -21.39 19.12
C VAL A 29 43.02 -21.70 17.64
N ALA A 30 42.96 -22.96 17.21
CA ALA A 30 43.31 -23.33 15.83
C ALA A 30 42.21 -22.92 14.83
N SER A 31 40.94 -23.03 15.19
CA SER A 31 39.80 -22.63 14.36
C SER A 31 39.71 -21.11 14.23
N GLU A 32 39.93 -20.38 15.30
CA GLU A 32 39.94 -18.91 15.30
C GLU A 32 41.09 -18.37 14.43
N ARG A 33 42.26 -18.98 14.55
CA ARG A 33 43.43 -18.60 13.74
C ARG A 33 43.16 -18.86 12.24
N PHE A 34 42.52 -19.98 11.88
CA PHE A 34 42.13 -20.21 10.49
C PHE A 34 41.25 -19.10 9.95
N LEU A 35 40.23 -18.70 10.71
CA LEU A 35 39.30 -17.68 10.29
C LEU A 35 39.90 -16.27 10.18
N ARG A 36 40.82 -15.91 11.09
CA ARG A 36 41.40 -14.56 11.14
C ARG A 36 42.62 -14.39 10.23
N GLU A 37 43.48 -15.41 10.11
CA GLU A 37 44.77 -15.27 9.43
C GLU A 37 44.80 -16.02 8.07
N VAL A 38 44.29 -17.27 8.01
CA VAL A 38 44.45 -18.15 6.86
C VAL A 38 43.37 -17.93 5.82
N ARG A 39 42.12 -17.97 6.25
CA ARG A 39 40.97 -17.84 5.33
C ARG A 39 40.97 -16.55 4.51
N PRO A 40 41.29 -15.36 5.06
CA PRO A 40 41.40 -14.14 4.25
C PRO A 40 42.46 -14.26 3.14
N ILE A 41 43.60 -14.88 3.42
CA ILE A 41 44.66 -15.10 2.41
C ILE A 41 44.12 -16.00 1.30
N LEU A 42 43.52 -17.15 1.67
CA LEU A 42 42.98 -18.10 0.69
C LEU A 42 41.84 -17.47 -0.12
N SER A 43 40.94 -16.71 0.54
CA SER A 43 39.82 -16.04 -0.11
C SER A 43 40.29 -15.01 -1.15
N ASP A 44 41.25 -14.19 -0.77
CA ASP A 44 41.70 -13.12 -1.65
C ASP A 44 42.59 -13.60 -2.81
N HIS A 45 43.44 -14.61 -2.58
CA HIS A 45 44.45 -15.01 -3.53
C HIS A 45 44.13 -16.33 -4.28
N CYS A 46 43.27 -17.20 -3.75
CA CYS A 46 43.06 -18.54 -4.24
C CYS A 46 41.65 -18.89 -4.66
N PHE A 47 40.58 -18.37 -3.95
CA PHE A 47 39.18 -18.82 -4.14
C PHE A 47 38.60 -18.45 -5.50
N GLN A 48 39.16 -17.48 -6.19
CA GLN A 48 38.72 -17.15 -7.55
C GLN A 48 38.82 -18.37 -8.50
N CYS A 49 39.93 -19.13 -8.38
CA CYS A 49 40.19 -20.31 -9.21
C CYS A 49 40.06 -21.64 -8.43
N HIS A 50 40.11 -21.62 -7.10
CA HIS A 50 40.07 -22.79 -6.24
C HIS A 50 39.04 -22.62 -5.11
N GLY A 51 37.87 -22.11 -5.44
CA GLY A 51 36.78 -21.78 -4.50
C GLY A 51 35.42 -22.35 -4.91
N PRO A 52 34.34 -21.78 -4.38
CA PRO A 52 32.99 -22.29 -4.59
C PRO A 52 32.48 -22.15 -6.01
N ASP A 53 32.91 -21.16 -6.77
CA ASP A 53 32.46 -20.93 -8.15
C ASP A 53 32.85 -22.07 -9.09
N GLN A 54 31.88 -22.82 -9.56
CA GLN A 54 32.09 -24.01 -10.39
C GLN A 54 32.58 -23.66 -11.80
N GLU A 55 32.18 -22.52 -12.35
CA GLU A 55 32.54 -22.10 -13.70
C GLU A 55 33.99 -21.60 -13.77
N GLN A 56 34.48 -20.99 -12.69
CA GLN A 56 35.84 -20.48 -12.61
C GLN A 56 36.85 -21.49 -12.04
N ARG A 57 36.34 -22.62 -11.51
CA ARG A 57 37.13 -23.59 -10.76
C ARG A 57 38.15 -24.30 -11.66
N GLN A 58 39.41 -24.25 -11.23
CA GLN A 58 40.50 -24.93 -11.89
C GLN A 58 40.89 -26.23 -11.17
N ALA A 59 41.27 -27.25 -11.92
CA ALA A 59 41.73 -28.56 -11.43
C ALA A 59 40.77 -29.27 -10.46
N GLY A 60 39.47 -28.90 -10.46
CA GLY A 60 38.48 -29.45 -9.52
C GLY A 60 38.76 -29.15 -8.03
N LEU A 61 39.77 -28.33 -7.72
CA LEU A 61 40.23 -28.06 -6.36
C LEU A 61 39.39 -27.00 -5.66
N ARG A 62 38.97 -27.27 -4.41
CA ARG A 62 38.30 -26.34 -3.50
C ARG A 62 39.12 -26.18 -2.22
N LEU A 63 39.81 -25.05 -2.11
CA LEU A 63 40.59 -24.71 -0.92
C LEU A 63 39.74 -24.14 0.19
N ASP A 64 38.50 -23.87 -0.05
CA ASP A 64 37.49 -23.44 0.94
C ASP A 64 36.88 -24.64 1.72
N LEU A 65 37.11 -25.89 1.26
CA LEU A 65 36.60 -27.11 1.87
C LEU A 65 37.77 -28.03 2.24
N GLU A 66 37.85 -28.40 3.52
CA GLU A 66 38.89 -29.33 4.04
C GLU A 66 38.94 -30.63 3.24
N GLY A 67 37.76 -31.24 3.01
CA GLY A 67 37.69 -32.53 2.29
C GLY A 67 38.21 -32.48 0.85
N SER A 68 38.05 -31.33 0.18
CA SER A 68 38.61 -31.15 -1.19
C SER A 68 40.08 -30.79 -1.16
N ALA A 69 40.51 -29.93 -0.27
CA ALA A 69 41.89 -29.48 -0.13
C ALA A 69 42.84 -30.65 0.23
N THR A 70 42.35 -31.58 1.04
CA THR A 70 43.14 -32.77 1.49
C THR A 70 42.92 -34.01 0.63
N ALA A 71 41.98 -34.00 -0.32
CA ALA A 71 41.79 -35.09 -1.28
C ALA A 71 42.93 -35.20 -2.30
N GLN A 72 43.10 -36.39 -2.87
CA GLN A 72 43.95 -36.60 -3.98
C GLN A 72 43.35 -36.01 -5.25
N LEU A 73 44.10 -35.15 -5.93
CA LEU A 73 43.73 -34.55 -7.21
C LEU A 73 44.01 -35.51 -8.38
N ASP A 74 43.45 -35.24 -9.54
CA ASP A 74 43.70 -36.03 -10.77
C ASP A 74 45.19 -36.10 -11.14
N SER A 75 45.97 -35.12 -10.69
CA SER A 75 47.46 -35.11 -10.84
C SER A 75 48.15 -36.13 -9.94
N GLY A 76 47.44 -36.80 -9.04
CA GLY A 76 48.01 -37.68 -8.01
C GLY A 76 48.53 -36.96 -6.77
N GLN A 77 48.61 -35.61 -6.80
CA GLN A 77 49.04 -34.80 -5.64
C GLN A 77 47.86 -34.43 -4.72
N ARG A 78 48.16 -33.95 -3.51
CA ARG A 78 47.20 -33.31 -2.62
C ARG A 78 47.57 -31.84 -2.44
N ALA A 79 46.59 -30.98 -2.44
CA ALA A 79 46.86 -29.56 -2.26
C ALA A 79 47.35 -29.27 -0.83
N VAL A 80 46.75 -29.90 0.17
CA VAL A 80 47.11 -29.78 1.58
C VAL A 80 47.29 -31.16 2.18
N VAL A 81 48.43 -31.42 2.81
CA VAL A 81 48.69 -32.59 3.63
C VAL A 81 48.94 -32.12 5.05
N PRO A 82 47.99 -32.32 5.99
CA PRO A 82 48.17 -31.86 7.36
C PRO A 82 49.49 -32.31 8.00
N ARG A 83 50.20 -31.38 8.58
CA ARG A 83 51.53 -31.55 9.25
C ARG A 83 52.67 -31.94 8.30
N ASP A 84 52.48 -31.91 6.98
CA ASP A 84 53.56 -32.23 6.03
C ASP A 84 53.66 -31.14 4.93
N LEU A 85 54.58 -30.22 5.11
CA LEU A 85 54.85 -29.14 4.17
C LEU A 85 55.41 -29.66 2.82
N LYS A 86 56.24 -30.74 2.84
CA LYS A 86 56.87 -31.28 1.66
C LYS A 86 55.90 -32.03 0.73
N ALA A 87 54.90 -32.68 1.36
CA ALA A 87 53.87 -33.40 0.61
C ALA A 87 52.72 -32.50 0.16
N SER A 88 52.66 -31.22 0.62
CA SER A 88 51.60 -30.27 0.34
C SER A 88 51.87 -29.52 -0.96
N GLY A 89 51.11 -29.80 -2.02
CA GLY A 89 51.25 -29.11 -3.31
C GLY A 89 51.03 -27.60 -3.25
N LEU A 90 50.24 -27.13 -2.28
CA LEU A 90 50.07 -25.69 -2.02
C LEU A 90 51.41 -25.02 -1.69
N VAL A 91 52.21 -25.62 -0.79
CA VAL A 91 53.53 -25.07 -0.42
C VAL A 91 54.49 -25.07 -1.62
N GLU A 92 54.54 -26.17 -2.37
CA GLU A 92 55.33 -26.24 -3.59
C GLU A 92 55.00 -25.11 -4.57
N ARG A 93 53.71 -24.84 -4.78
CA ARG A 93 53.22 -23.82 -5.70
C ARG A 93 53.47 -22.40 -5.24
N ILE A 94 53.21 -22.07 -3.96
CA ILE A 94 53.43 -20.70 -3.45
C ILE A 94 54.91 -20.34 -3.27
N ARG A 95 55.81 -21.33 -3.24
CA ARG A 95 57.25 -21.17 -3.11
C ARG A 95 57.99 -21.32 -4.46
N SER A 96 57.27 -21.72 -5.51
CA SER A 96 57.90 -21.86 -6.83
C SER A 96 58.37 -20.51 -7.39
N THR A 97 59.49 -20.52 -8.08
CA THR A 97 59.99 -19.40 -8.87
C THR A 97 59.76 -19.61 -10.39
N ASP A 98 59.22 -20.75 -10.76
CA ASP A 98 58.86 -21.06 -12.14
C ASP A 98 57.49 -20.42 -12.46
N PRO A 99 57.41 -19.50 -13.44
CA PRO A 99 56.18 -18.85 -13.84
C PRO A 99 55.04 -19.80 -14.23
N SER A 100 55.36 -21.02 -14.65
CA SER A 100 54.39 -22.06 -15.05
C SER A 100 53.84 -22.86 -13.85
N LEU A 101 54.48 -22.76 -12.71
CA LEU A 101 54.13 -23.51 -11.50
C LEU A 101 53.69 -22.64 -10.34
N ILE A 102 54.13 -21.40 -10.28
CA ILE A 102 53.81 -20.49 -9.15
C ILE A 102 52.32 -20.22 -9.04
N MET A 103 51.82 -20.16 -7.81
CA MET A 103 50.45 -19.74 -7.48
C MET A 103 50.46 -18.61 -6.45
N PRO A 104 49.62 -17.57 -6.62
CA PRO A 104 48.79 -17.28 -7.81
C PRO A 104 49.63 -17.11 -9.09
N PRO A 105 49.06 -17.43 -10.29
CA PRO A 105 49.78 -17.28 -11.54
C PRO A 105 50.05 -15.79 -11.86
N PRO A 106 51.15 -15.44 -12.52
CA PRO A 106 51.57 -14.03 -12.74
C PRO A 106 50.53 -13.17 -13.47
N ASP A 107 49.75 -13.77 -14.35
CA ASP A 107 48.69 -13.11 -15.12
C ASP A 107 47.43 -12.80 -14.29
N SER A 108 47.32 -13.35 -13.08
CA SER A 108 46.20 -13.05 -12.16
C SER A 108 46.29 -11.67 -11.52
N GLY A 109 47.45 -11.00 -11.56
CA GLY A 109 47.69 -9.73 -10.89
C GLY A 109 47.72 -9.82 -9.36
N LYS A 110 47.85 -11.05 -8.80
CA LYS A 110 47.88 -11.31 -7.36
C LYS A 110 49.21 -11.92 -6.94
N GLU A 111 49.77 -11.41 -5.84
CA GLU A 111 51.02 -11.89 -5.27
C GLU A 111 50.91 -12.12 -3.77
N LEU A 112 51.46 -13.19 -3.25
CA LEU A 112 51.60 -13.47 -1.83
C LEU A 112 52.86 -12.85 -1.26
N THR A 113 52.72 -12.10 -0.18
CA THR A 113 53.83 -11.63 0.63
C THR A 113 54.52 -12.79 1.38
N GLU A 114 55.80 -12.65 1.76
CA GLU A 114 56.48 -13.68 2.54
C GLU A 114 55.77 -14.00 3.83
N ALA A 115 55.23 -12.97 4.55
CA ALA A 115 54.45 -13.18 5.75
C ALA A 115 53.18 -14.03 5.52
N GLN A 116 52.50 -13.81 4.40
CA GLN A 116 51.31 -14.61 4.04
C GLN A 116 51.70 -16.07 3.72
N LYS A 117 52.81 -16.31 3.02
CA LYS A 117 53.32 -17.65 2.78
C LYS A 117 53.66 -18.37 4.08
N GLU A 118 54.34 -17.70 5.00
CA GLU A 118 54.68 -18.23 6.34
C GLU A 118 53.43 -18.57 7.18
N ILE A 119 52.38 -17.78 7.07
CA ILE A 119 51.09 -18.06 7.74
C ILE A 119 50.49 -19.35 7.21
N LEU A 120 50.46 -19.54 5.87
CA LEU A 120 49.93 -20.74 5.22
C LEU A 120 50.76 -21.99 5.59
N GLU A 121 52.09 -21.90 5.58
CA GLU A 121 52.96 -22.99 5.97
C GLU A 121 52.81 -23.38 7.45
N ARG A 122 52.70 -22.39 8.34
CA ARG A 122 52.48 -22.63 9.77
C ARG A 122 51.13 -23.31 10.00
N TRP A 123 50.09 -22.86 9.28
CA TRP A 123 48.76 -23.48 9.36
C TRP A 123 48.82 -24.97 8.94
N ILE A 124 49.54 -25.30 7.87
CA ILE A 124 49.70 -26.69 7.43
C ILE A 124 50.50 -27.50 8.47
N SER A 125 51.60 -26.95 9.00
CA SER A 125 52.40 -27.63 10.02
C SER A 125 51.65 -27.86 11.32
N ASP A 126 50.75 -26.95 11.70
CA ASP A 126 49.92 -27.05 12.89
C ASP A 126 48.77 -28.04 12.72
N GLY A 127 48.55 -28.60 11.49
CA GLY A 127 47.55 -29.63 11.22
C GLY A 127 46.46 -29.23 10.27
N ALA A 128 46.60 -28.08 9.59
CA ALA A 128 45.68 -27.58 8.55
C ALA A 128 44.20 -27.58 9.01
N THR A 129 43.94 -27.19 10.26
CA THR A 129 42.59 -27.15 10.80
C THR A 129 41.74 -26.13 10.05
N TYR A 130 40.62 -26.58 9.51
CA TYR A 130 39.58 -25.74 8.90
C TYR A 130 38.53 -25.36 9.94
N ALA A 131 37.90 -24.24 9.75
CA ALA A 131 36.72 -23.83 10.49
C ALA A 131 35.65 -23.34 9.52
N GLY A 132 34.40 -23.61 9.81
CA GLY A 132 33.28 -23.02 9.09
C GLY A 132 33.25 -21.50 9.24
N HIS A 133 32.43 -20.84 8.44
CA HIS A 133 32.30 -19.38 8.51
C HIS A 133 31.96 -18.92 9.95
N TRP A 134 32.66 -17.92 10.46
CA TRP A 134 32.55 -17.49 11.86
C TRP A 134 31.12 -17.10 12.28
N GLY A 135 30.37 -16.45 11.37
CA GLY A 135 28.97 -16.02 11.63
C GLY A 135 27.98 -17.18 11.78
N PHE A 136 28.35 -18.41 11.40
CA PHE A 136 27.51 -19.61 11.51
C PHE A 136 28.05 -20.62 12.54
N GLN A 137 29.06 -20.22 13.32
CA GLN A 137 29.51 -21.05 14.43
C GLN A 137 28.57 -20.92 15.62
N PRO A 138 28.32 -22.00 16.39
CA PRO A 138 27.63 -21.89 17.66
C PRO A 138 28.32 -20.86 18.56
N ILE A 139 27.53 -20.00 19.20
CA ILE A 139 28.05 -19.04 20.16
C ILE A 139 28.59 -19.80 21.36
N ALA A 140 29.87 -19.61 21.67
CA ALA A 140 30.48 -20.14 22.88
C ALA A 140 30.54 -19.04 23.93
N GLU A 141 30.31 -19.40 25.21
CA GLU A 141 30.49 -18.48 26.33
C GLU A 141 32.01 -18.30 26.59
N PRO A 142 32.57 -17.10 26.40
CA PRO A 142 33.97 -16.87 26.63
C PRO A 142 34.26 -16.85 28.15
N ALA A 143 35.47 -17.28 28.54
CA ALA A 143 35.90 -17.11 29.90
C ALA A 143 36.00 -15.63 30.25
N ILE A 144 35.36 -15.21 31.34
CA ILE A 144 35.40 -13.83 31.80
C ILE A 144 36.81 -13.55 32.36
N PRO A 145 37.52 -12.51 31.87
CA PRO A 145 38.88 -12.21 32.33
C PRO A 145 38.95 -11.85 33.81
N GLU A 146 40.02 -12.28 34.45
CA GLU A 146 40.38 -11.76 35.77
C GLU A 146 41.18 -10.46 35.62
N VAL A 147 40.65 -9.38 36.19
CA VAL A 147 41.26 -8.05 36.11
C VAL A 147 41.76 -7.61 37.49
N ALA A 148 42.83 -6.82 37.48
CA ALA A 148 43.40 -6.31 38.73
C ALA A 148 42.37 -5.39 39.44
N PRO A 149 42.28 -5.44 40.80
CA PRO A 149 41.29 -4.66 41.54
C PRO A 149 41.41 -3.14 41.35
N ASP A 150 42.60 -2.64 41.01
CA ASP A 150 42.93 -1.23 40.78
C ASP A 150 42.84 -0.79 39.30
N ALA A 151 42.43 -1.69 38.43
CA ALA A 151 42.33 -1.42 36.99
C ALA A 151 41.29 -0.34 36.66
N VAL A 152 40.27 -0.16 37.50
CA VAL A 152 39.22 0.86 37.32
C VAL A 152 39.19 1.77 38.57
N PRO A 153 39.43 3.07 38.41
CA PRO A 153 39.41 4.01 39.52
C PRO A 153 38.05 4.03 40.22
N GLY A 154 38.05 3.74 41.55
CA GLY A 154 36.85 3.79 42.40
C GLY A 154 35.93 2.58 42.31
N ALA A 155 36.22 1.57 41.48
CA ALA A 155 35.49 0.32 41.44
C ALA A 155 36.11 -0.75 42.36
N THR A 156 35.27 -1.69 42.82
CA THR A 156 35.73 -2.94 43.46
C THR A 156 35.64 -4.06 42.39
N ALA A 157 36.42 -5.13 42.57
CA ALA A 157 36.37 -6.27 41.64
C ALA A 157 34.94 -6.84 41.46
N ASP A 158 34.13 -6.78 42.52
CA ASP A 158 32.73 -7.28 42.51
C ASP A 158 31.74 -6.30 41.86
N SER A 159 32.13 -5.03 41.65
CA SER A 159 31.28 -4.03 40.98
C SER A 159 31.44 -4.03 39.45
N LEU A 160 32.46 -4.73 38.92
CA LEU A 160 32.70 -4.81 37.49
C LEU A 160 31.83 -5.89 36.86
N THR A 161 31.10 -5.49 35.80
CA THR A 161 30.37 -6.42 34.97
C THR A 161 31.32 -7.28 34.11
N ALA A 162 30.81 -8.34 33.48
CA ALA A 162 31.64 -9.11 32.55
C ALA A 162 32.14 -8.25 31.40
N ILE A 163 31.31 -7.31 30.90
CA ILE A 163 31.69 -6.37 29.83
C ILE A 163 32.85 -5.48 30.28
N ASP A 164 32.77 -4.92 31.48
CA ASP A 164 33.87 -4.10 32.02
C ASP A 164 35.19 -4.87 32.09
N ARG A 165 35.15 -6.14 32.49
CA ARG A 165 36.35 -6.99 32.59
C ARG A 165 36.99 -7.22 31.22
N PHE A 166 36.23 -7.52 30.17
CA PHE A 166 36.75 -7.62 28.80
C PHE A 166 37.34 -6.29 28.32
N LEU A 167 36.66 -5.18 28.58
CA LEU A 167 37.15 -3.85 28.19
C LEU A 167 38.45 -3.51 28.91
N VAL A 168 38.52 -3.76 30.21
CA VAL A 168 39.72 -3.50 31.03
C VAL A 168 40.90 -4.34 30.56
N GLU A 169 40.70 -5.64 30.26
CA GLU A 169 41.74 -6.49 29.70
C GLU A 169 42.30 -5.90 28.41
N ALA A 170 41.43 -5.62 27.44
CA ALA A 170 41.83 -5.07 26.14
C ALA A 170 42.49 -3.69 26.25
N MET A 171 42.02 -2.83 27.15
CA MET A 171 42.65 -1.53 27.45
C MET A 171 44.01 -1.68 28.08
N THR A 172 44.18 -2.62 29.03
CA THR A 172 45.43 -2.89 29.70
C THR A 172 46.48 -3.37 28.71
N GLU A 173 46.16 -4.21 27.77
CA GLU A 173 47.07 -4.64 26.69
C GLU A 173 47.60 -3.48 25.87
N GLN A 174 46.82 -2.40 25.73
CA GLN A 174 47.21 -1.18 25.03
C GLN A 174 47.81 -0.10 25.94
N GLY A 175 48.04 -0.40 27.23
CA GLY A 175 48.54 0.55 28.22
C GLY A 175 47.55 1.66 28.60
N LEU A 176 46.24 1.44 28.32
CA LEU A 176 45.17 2.37 28.64
C LEU A 176 44.46 2.00 29.94
N ARG A 177 43.74 2.95 30.53
CA ARG A 177 42.92 2.78 31.72
C ARG A 177 41.56 3.43 31.52
N MET A 178 40.55 2.92 32.22
CA MET A 178 39.23 3.55 32.23
C MET A 178 39.32 4.94 32.89
N SER A 179 38.57 5.89 32.32
CA SER A 179 38.40 7.21 32.91
C SER A 179 37.55 7.15 34.19
N PRO A 180 37.66 8.13 35.09
CA PRO A 180 36.72 8.28 36.20
C PRO A 180 35.30 8.46 35.71
N GLU A 181 34.32 8.13 36.57
CA GLU A 181 32.89 8.38 36.27
C GLU A 181 32.68 9.87 35.98
N ALA A 182 31.83 10.18 34.99
CA ALA A 182 31.46 11.54 34.62
C ALA A 182 30.63 12.20 35.75
N ASP A 183 30.60 13.54 35.79
CA ASP A 183 29.67 14.27 36.64
C ASP A 183 28.20 13.95 36.33
N ARG A 184 27.35 14.21 37.31
CA ARG A 184 25.91 13.83 37.22
C ARG A 184 25.19 14.51 36.09
N GLU A 185 25.49 15.76 35.75
CA GLU A 185 24.91 16.49 34.61
C GLU A 185 25.29 15.83 33.30
N THR A 186 26.54 15.46 33.13
CA THR A 186 27.08 14.77 31.97
C THR A 186 26.45 13.38 31.82
N LEU A 187 26.33 12.62 32.92
CA LEU A 187 25.67 11.30 32.91
C LEU A 187 24.23 11.40 32.45
N LEU A 188 23.45 12.32 33.06
CA LEU A 188 22.03 12.51 32.68
C LEU A 188 21.88 12.92 31.22
N ARG A 189 22.73 13.86 30.74
CA ARG A 189 22.72 14.30 29.35
C ARG A 189 23.00 13.16 28.39
N ARG A 190 24.03 12.35 28.64
CA ARG A 190 24.36 11.19 27.79
C ARG A 190 23.23 10.18 27.78
N LEU A 191 22.74 9.80 28.96
CA LEU A 191 21.65 8.84 29.10
C LEU A 191 20.36 9.27 28.35
N SER A 192 20.01 10.56 28.52
CA SER A 192 18.82 11.12 27.82
C SER A 192 18.97 11.07 26.30
N LEU A 193 20.12 11.48 25.77
CA LEU A 193 20.40 11.45 24.34
C LEU A 193 20.48 10.04 23.78
N ASP A 194 21.03 9.09 24.54
CA ASP A 194 21.14 7.69 24.12
C ASP A 194 19.78 7.01 24.08
N LEU A 195 18.97 7.16 25.12
CA LEU A 195 17.70 6.46 25.27
C LEU A 195 16.53 7.13 24.56
N THR A 196 16.50 8.47 24.50
CA THR A 196 15.36 9.19 23.91
C THR A 196 15.73 10.09 22.73
N GLY A 197 17.02 10.32 22.48
CA GLY A 197 17.50 11.25 21.46
C GLY A 197 17.28 12.73 21.82
N LEU A 198 16.75 13.02 23.00
CA LEU A 198 16.40 14.36 23.46
C LEU A 198 17.28 14.77 24.65
N PRO A 199 17.65 16.05 24.81
CA PRO A 199 18.32 16.53 26.02
C PRO A 199 17.35 16.49 27.19
N PRO A 200 17.87 16.34 28.44
CA PRO A 200 17.04 16.40 29.64
C PRO A 200 16.44 17.80 29.83
N THR A 201 15.24 17.88 30.40
CA THR A 201 14.63 19.16 30.78
C THR A 201 15.30 19.72 32.06
N PRO A 202 15.21 21.04 32.28
CA PRO A 202 15.71 21.64 33.53
C PRO A 202 15.17 20.94 34.79
N GLU A 203 13.90 20.58 34.81
CA GLU A 203 13.24 19.89 35.92
C GLU A 203 13.80 18.47 36.14
N GLN A 204 14.17 17.77 35.06
CA GLN A 204 14.83 16.46 35.14
C GLN A 204 16.24 16.60 35.71
N ILE A 205 16.98 17.64 35.32
CA ILE A 205 18.32 17.95 35.84
C ILE A 205 18.22 18.21 37.36
N ASP A 206 17.36 19.14 37.78
CA ASP A 206 17.22 19.52 39.20
C ASP A 206 16.78 18.31 40.03
N ARG A 207 15.87 17.50 39.56
CA ARG A 207 15.39 16.27 40.22
C ARG A 207 16.55 15.28 40.42
N PHE A 208 17.32 15.00 39.36
CA PHE A 208 18.41 14.06 39.42
C PHE A 208 19.53 14.58 40.35
N LEU A 209 19.91 15.87 40.27
CA LEU A 209 20.95 16.46 41.09
C LEU A 209 20.56 16.50 42.58
N SER A 210 19.28 16.64 42.90
CA SER A 210 18.77 16.64 44.28
C SER A 210 18.61 15.24 44.90
N ASP A 211 18.38 14.19 44.07
CA ASP A 211 18.24 12.81 44.55
C ASP A 211 19.63 12.22 44.90
N ARG A 212 19.87 12.05 46.19
CA ARG A 212 21.11 11.48 46.76
C ARG A 212 20.98 9.99 47.07
N SER A 213 19.88 9.35 46.69
CA SER A 213 19.72 7.92 46.94
C SER A 213 20.67 7.08 46.07
N PRO A 214 21.10 5.90 46.54
CA PRO A 214 21.95 5.00 45.74
C PRO A 214 21.33 4.61 44.42
N ALA A 215 20.00 4.55 44.32
CA ALA A 215 19.26 4.18 43.14
C ALA A 215 18.85 5.39 42.26
N ALA A 216 19.46 6.58 42.46
CA ALA A 216 19.07 7.78 41.69
C ALA A 216 19.31 7.63 40.21
N TYR A 217 20.36 6.96 39.77
CA TYR A 217 20.68 6.71 38.38
C TYR A 217 19.70 5.73 37.75
N GLU A 218 19.44 4.61 38.40
CA GLU A 218 18.49 3.57 37.93
C GLU A 218 17.08 4.12 37.78
N LYS A 219 16.62 5.00 38.70
CA LYS A 219 15.30 5.66 38.57
C LYS A 219 15.22 6.52 37.30
N VAL A 220 16.29 7.19 36.93
CA VAL A 220 16.33 7.97 35.69
C VAL A 220 16.32 7.03 34.48
N VAL A 221 17.10 5.95 34.49
CA VAL A 221 17.09 4.92 33.45
C VAL A 221 15.69 4.40 33.25
N ASP A 222 15.00 3.94 34.29
CA ASP A 222 13.64 3.41 34.25
C ASP A 222 12.66 4.44 33.71
N SER A 223 12.77 5.70 34.13
CA SER A 223 11.92 6.79 33.63
C SER A 223 12.11 7.07 32.15
N LEU A 224 13.33 6.99 31.63
CA LEU A 224 13.63 7.19 30.22
C LEU A 224 13.22 5.99 29.37
N LEU A 225 13.40 4.76 29.86
CA LEU A 225 12.92 3.54 29.22
C LEU A 225 11.41 3.48 29.13
N ALA A 226 10.69 4.05 30.11
CA ALA A 226 9.23 4.17 30.09
C ALA A 226 8.71 5.34 29.22
N SER A 227 9.59 6.18 28.70
CA SER A 227 9.22 7.31 27.84
C SER A 227 8.78 6.83 26.46
N PRO A 228 7.72 7.41 25.85
CA PRO A 228 7.34 7.12 24.48
C PRO A 228 8.46 7.44 23.46
N HIS A 229 9.35 8.38 23.80
CA HIS A 229 10.50 8.76 22.97
C HIS A 229 11.60 7.67 22.90
N TYR A 230 11.57 6.69 23.83
CA TYR A 230 12.47 5.54 23.75
C TYR A 230 12.26 4.75 22.47
N GLY A 231 11.00 4.37 22.17
CA GLY A 231 10.67 3.66 20.94
C GLY A 231 10.97 4.49 19.68
N GLU A 232 10.71 5.80 19.71
CA GLU A 232 11.05 6.71 18.60
C GLU A 232 12.57 6.69 18.34
N ARG A 233 13.37 6.79 19.39
CA ARG A 233 14.84 6.76 19.28
C ARG A 233 15.36 5.42 18.78
N MET A 234 14.85 4.31 19.30
CA MET A 234 15.29 2.98 18.92
C MET A 234 14.83 2.63 17.49
N ALA A 235 13.67 3.13 17.07
CA ALA A 235 13.12 2.88 15.72
C ALA A 235 14.01 3.43 14.59
N ILE A 236 14.79 4.49 14.82
CA ILE A 236 15.59 5.16 13.76
C ILE A 236 16.45 4.16 12.99
N ARG A 237 17.17 3.26 13.68
CA ARG A 237 18.04 2.28 13.04
C ARG A 237 17.28 1.25 12.23
N TRP A 238 16.09 0.84 12.70
CA TRP A 238 15.24 -0.10 11.99
C TRP A 238 14.54 0.54 10.80
N LEU A 239 14.15 1.81 10.91
CA LEU A 239 13.64 2.61 9.80
C LEU A 239 14.68 2.76 8.68
N ASP A 240 15.96 3.01 9.05
CA ASP A 240 17.07 3.08 8.08
C ASP A 240 17.25 1.72 7.37
N LEU A 241 17.28 0.61 8.10
CA LEU A 241 17.36 -0.74 7.50
C LEU A 241 16.19 -1.04 6.57
N ALA A 242 14.99 -0.62 6.93
CA ALA A 242 13.80 -0.77 6.11
C ALA A 242 13.73 0.25 4.96
N ARG A 243 14.60 1.26 4.93
CA ARG A 243 14.59 2.38 3.96
C ARG A 243 13.26 3.13 3.97
N TYR A 244 12.69 3.31 5.17
CA TYR A 244 11.44 4.02 5.37
C TYR A 244 11.53 5.45 4.85
N ALA A 245 10.49 5.87 4.12
CA ALA A 245 10.27 7.26 3.75
C ALA A 245 8.77 7.53 3.56
N ASP A 246 8.36 8.78 3.66
CA ASP A 246 6.99 9.23 3.37
C ASP A 246 6.78 9.52 1.88
N SER A 247 7.75 9.16 1.05
CA SER A 247 7.71 9.21 -0.41
C SER A 247 8.36 7.98 -1.03
N ASN A 248 8.24 7.81 -2.35
CA ASN A 248 8.80 6.65 -3.06
C ASN A 248 10.33 6.69 -3.20
N GLY A 249 10.96 7.87 -3.06
CA GLY A 249 12.39 8.04 -3.18
C GLY A 249 12.96 7.77 -4.57
N TYR A 250 12.12 7.67 -5.61
CA TYR A 250 12.56 7.34 -6.96
C TYR A 250 11.72 8.06 -8.02
N GLN A 251 12.38 8.68 -9.00
CA GLN A 251 11.82 9.42 -10.14
C GLN A 251 10.79 10.49 -9.74
N ILE A 252 9.49 10.22 -9.96
CA ILE A 252 8.40 11.16 -9.64
C ILE A 252 8.34 11.46 -8.15
N ASP A 253 8.88 10.58 -7.33
CA ASP A 253 8.96 10.71 -5.86
C ASP A 253 7.63 11.15 -5.22
N SER A 254 6.54 10.53 -5.64
CA SER A 254 5.23 10.78 -5.08
C SER A 254 5.16 10.36 -3.61
N SER A 255 4.42 11.12 -2.80
CA SER A 255 4.20 10.76 -1.40
C SER A 255 3.47 9.43 -1.25
N ARG A 256 3.78 8.68 -0.21
CA ARG A 256 3.12 7.42 0.16
C ARG A 256 2.75 7.39 1.62
N TYR A 257 1.81 6.53 1.99
CA TYR A 257 1.36 6.35 3.36
C TYR A 257 1.90 5.02 3.90
N GLN A 258 3.06 5.06 4.55
CA GLN A 258 3.64 3.91 5.24
C GLN A 258 3.82 4.18 6.75
N TRP A 259 3.41 5.35 7.22
CA TRP A 259 3.51 5.77 8.61
C TRP A 259 2.79 4.82 9.59
N PRO A 260 1.69 4.07 9.26
CA PRO A 260 1.12 3.14 10.23
C PRO A 260 2.08 2.01 10.61
N TRP A 261 2.94 1.56 9.67
CA TRP A 261 3.99 0.61 9.98
C TRP A 261 5.08 1.23 10.87
N ARG A 262 5.49 2.48 10.63
CA ARG A 262 6.42 3.20 11.52
C ARG A 262 5.87 3.29 12.94
N ASP A 263 4.60 3.64 13.09
CA ASP A 263 3.96 3.78 14.39
C ASP A 263 3.84 2.42 15.10
N TRP A 264 3.55 1.34 14.34
CA TRP A 264 3.62 -0.03 14.85
C TRP A 264 5.02 -0.36 15.38
N LEU A 265 6.07 -0.03 14.63
CA LEU A 265 7.47 -0.25 15.02
C LEU A 265 7.80 0.46 16.32
N ILE A 266 7.49 1.75 16.44
CA ILE A 266 7.71 2.55 17.65
C ILE A 266 6.99 1.93 18.85
N GLN A 267 5.72 1.57 18.69
CA GLN A 267 4.93 0.93 19.75
C GLN A 267 5.49 -0.43 20.14
N SER A 268 5.94 -1.22 19.17
CA SER A 268 6.57 -2.52 19.39
C SER A 268 7.83 -2.40 20.27
N LEU A 269 8.68 -1.40 20.00
CA LEU A 269 9.87 -1.13 20.79
C LEU A 269 9.53 -0.59 22.19
N ASN A 270 8.52 0.28 22.30
CA ASN A 270 8.08 0.82 23.61
C ASN A 270 7.47 -0.27 24.51
N ARG A 271 6.79 -1.27 23.95
CA ARG A 271 6.27 -2.41 24.73
C ARG A 271 7.30 -3.52 24.95
N ASN A 272 8.54 -3.30 24.51
CA ASN A 272 9.63 -4.28 24.59
C ASN A 272 9.22 -5.66 24.04
N GLN A 273 8.64 -5.67 22.82
CA GLN A 273 8.17 -6.90 22.17
C GLN A 273 9.33 -7.89 22.02
N PRO A 274 9.17 -9.18 22.38
CA PRO A 274 10.18 -10.19 22.15
C PRO A 274 10.66 -10.24 20.71
N PHE A 275 11.96 -10.36 20.49
CA PHE A 275 12.56 -10.23 19.15
C PHE A 275 12.11 -11.32 18.17
N ASP A 276 11.80 -12.51 18.64
CA ASP A 276 11.23 -13.60 17.86
C ASP A 276 9.83 -13.24 17.32
N GLN A 277 8.95 -12.71 18.19
CA GLN A 277 7.61 -12.23 17.78
C GLN A 277 7.72 -11.03 16.84
N PHE A 278 8.59 -10.07 17.15
CA PHE A 278 8.89 -8.91 16.31
C PHE A 278 9.33 -9.35 14.91
N THR A 279 10.17 -10.38 14.81
CA THR A 279 10.63 -10.96 13.56
C THR A 279 9.51 -11.64 12.79
N ILE A 280 8.75 -12.53 13.46
CA ILE A 280 7.66 -13.29 12.83
C ILE A 280 6.60 -12.35 12.28
N GLU A 281 6.20 -11.33 13.04
CA GLU A 281 5.15 -10.39 12.61
C GLU A 281 5.58 -9.56 11.40
N GLN A 282 6.84 -9.16 11.29
CA GLN A 282 7.32 -8.43 10.11
C GLN A 282 7.53 -9.30 8.87
N LEU A 283 7.94 -10.56 9.04
CA LEU A 283 8.20 -11.47 7.93
C LEU A 283 6.95 -12.19 7.44
N ALA A 284 6.01 -12.51 8.33
CA ALA A 284 4.89 -13.41 8.08
C ALA A 284 3.64 -13.08 8.92
N GLY A 285 3.46 -11.82 9.34
CA GLY A 285 2.35 -11.40 10.18
C GLY A 285 0.97 -11.65 9.54
N ASP A 286 0.88 -11.55 8.21
CA ASP A 286 -0.33 -11.84 7.43
C ASP A 286 -0.66 -13.34 7.34
N LEU A 287 0.31 -14.22 7.66
CA LEU A 287 0.16 -15.69 7.61
C LEU A 287 -0.15 -16.30 8.97
N LEU A 288 -0.19 -15.49 10.03
CA LEU A 288 -0.53 -15.98 11.37
C LEU A 288 -2.00 -16.39 11.42
N PRO A 289 -2.35 -17.45 12.18
CA PRO A 289 -3.74 -17.80 12.42
C PRO A 289 -4.49 -16.61 13.06
N ASP A 290 -5.65 -16.26 12.50
CA ASP A 290 -6.49 -15.14 12.97
C ASP A 290 -5.70 -13.81 13.13
N ALA A 291 -4.82 -13.53 12.16
CA ALA A 291 -3.93 -12.38 12.17
C ALA A 291 -4.66 -11.07 12.51
N THR A 292 -4.18 -10.38 13.51
CA THR A 292 -4.70 -9.06 13.90
C THR A 292 -4.28 -7.97 12.91
N THR A 293 -5.00 -6.84 12.94
CA THR A 293 -4.63 -5.65 12.15
C THR A 293 -3.17 -5.25 12.37
N GLU A 294 -2.70 -5.27 13.62
CA GLU A 294 -1.32 -4.88 13.98
C GLU A 294 -0.29 -5.85 13.38
N GLN A 295 -0.57 -7.16 13.43
CA GLN A 295 0.30 -8.18 12.84
C GLN A 295 0.40 -8.06 11.32
N ILE A 296 -0.71 -7.74 10.66
CA ILE A 296 -0.70 -7.48 9.21
C ILE A 296 0.07 -6.18 8.89
N VAL A 297 -0.14 -5.11 9.68
CA VAL A 297 0.60 -3.84 9.52
C VAL A 297 2.10 -4.04 9.67
N ALA A 298 2.54 -4.93 10.57
CA ALA A 298 3.96 -5.27 10.78
C ALA A 298 4.66 -5.68 9.47
N THR A 299 3.96 -6.39 8.58
CA THR A 299 4.50 -6.81 7.28
C THR A 299 4.84 -5.66 6.33
N GLY A 300 4.42 -4.45 6.67
CA GLY A 300 4.78 -3.22 5.96
C GLY A 300 6.29 -2.98 5.86
N PHE A 301 7.11 -3.65 6.68
CA PHE A 301 8.57 -3.69 6.53
C PHE A 301 8.99 -4.01 5.09
N HIS A 302 8.39 -5.01 4.47
CA HIS A 302 8.68 -5.46 3.12
C HIS A 302 8.06 -4.61 2.01
N ARG A 303 7.38 -3.52 2.36
CA ARG A 303 6.72 -2.62 1.42
C ARG A 303 7.37 -1.23 1.33
N ASN A 304 8.54 -1.06 1.95
CA ASN A 304 9.33 0.17 1.91
C ASN A 304 10.25 0.28 0.67
N HIS A 305 10.24 -0.71 -0.22
CA HIS A 305 10.97 -0.66 -1.48
C HIS A 305 10.51 0.51 -2.36
N ARG A 306 11.39 0.94 -3.27
CA ARG A 306 11.07 1.94 -4.28
C ARG A 306 10.01 1.42 -5.25
N LEU A 307 9.19 2.33 -5.79
CA LEU A 307 8.21 2.06 -6.84
C LEU A 307 8.53 2.91 -8.06
N ASN A 308 8.34 2.36 -9.25
CA ASN A 308 8.55 3.09 -10.49
C ASN A 308 7.21 3.57 -11.07
N GLY A 309 7.12 4.87 -11.37
CA GLY A 309 5.98 5.51 -12.02
C GLY A 309 6.26 5.99 -13.45
N GLU A 310 7.40 5.64 -14.03
CA GLU A 310 7.79 6.07 -15.37
C GLU A 310 6.97 5.39 -16.46
N GLY A 311 6.71 6.11 -17.57
CA GLY A 311 6.09 5.52 -18.75
C GLY A 311 7.06 4.61 -19.50
N GLY A 312 6.55 3.47 -20.00
CA GLY A 312 7.34 2.52 -20.81
C GLY A 312 8.17 1.51 -20.01
N ILE A 313 7.97 1.39 -18.72
CA ILE A 313 8.62 0.38 -17.87
C ILE A 313 8.07 -1.02 -18.16
N ILE A 314 8.90 -2.02 -17.92
CA ILE A 314 8.50 -3.42 -17.98
C ILE A 314 8.06 -3.86 -16.58
N ALA A 315 6.76 -4.09 -16.40
CA ALA A 315 6.18 -4.39 -15.09
C ALA A 315 6.80 -5.64 -14.43
N GLU A 316 7.11 -6.68 -15.22
CA GLU A 316 7.71 -7.92 -14.70
C GLU A 316 9.15 -7.73 -14.23
N GLU A 317 9.92 -6.90 -14.91
CA GLU A 317 11.27 -6.50 -14.45
C GLU A 317 11.19 -5.86 -13.07
N TRP A 318 10.32 -4.84 -12.91
CA TRP A 318 10.17 -4.15 -11.64
C TRP A 318 9.59 -5.03 -10.54
N ARG A 319 8.71 -5.95 -10.89
CA ARG A 319 8.24 -6.95 -9.94
C ARG A 319 9.38 -7.83 -9.44
N ALA A 320 10.23 -8.32 -10.34
CA ALA A 320 11.41 -9.11 -9.98
C ALA A 320 12.39 -8.31 -9.11
N GLU A 321 12.67 -7.04 -9.46
CA GLU A 321 13.51 -6.14 -8.66
C GLU A 321 12.94 -5.93 -7.26
N THR A 322 11.62 -5.82 -7.11
CA THR A 322 10.96 -5.70 -5.81
C THR A 322 11.16 -6.94 -4.94
N VAL A 323 11.10 -8.14 -5.53
CA VAL A 323 11.35 -9.39 -4.79
C VAL A 323 12.83 -9.52 -4.41
N ILE A 324 13.74 -9.16 -5.32
CA ILE A 324 15.19 -9.11 -5.05
C ILE A 324 15.47 -8.17 -3.87
N ASP A 325 14.90 -6.98 -3.87
CA ASP A 325 15.02 -6.01 -2.80
C ASP A 325 14.59 -6.55 -1.43
N ARG A 326 13.54 -7.36 -1.37
CA ARG A 326 13.10 -8.03 -0.13
C ARG A 326 14.12 -9.04 0.37
N VAL A 327 14.70 -9.85 -0.53
CA VAL A 327 15.76 -10.81 -0.17
C VAL A 327 16.96 -10.08 0.42
N GLU A 328 17.44 -9.04 -0.26
CA GLU A 328 18.58 -8.25 0.18
C GLU A 328 18.32 -7.59 1.54
N THR A 329 17.16 -6.95 1.68
CA THR A 329 16.81 -6.25 2.93
C THR A 329 16.64 -7.22 4.10
N THR A 330 16.05 -8.40 3.86
CA THR A 330 15.91 -9.42 4.91
C THR A 330 17.28 -9.96 5.33
N GLY A 331 18.14 -10.27 4.36
CA GLY A 331 19.51 -10.73 4.63
C GLY A 331 20.31 -9.68 5.42
N LEU A 332 20.20 -8.42 5.04
CA LEU A 332 20.90 -7.33 5.74
C LEU A 332 20.34 -7.12 7.16
N ALA A 333 19.01 -7.04 7.31
CA ALA A 333 18.39 -6.69 8.59
C ALA A 333 18.49 -7.78 9.65
N TRP A 334 18.31 -9.05 9.29
CA TRP A 334 18.27 -10.17 10.26
C TRP A 334 19.55 -11.00 10.31
N LEU A 335 20.28 -11.09 9.20
CA LEU A 335 21.49 -11.92 9.13
C LEU A 335 22.78 -11.10 9.13
N GLY A 336 22.71 -9.77 8.90
CA GLY A 336 23.89 -8.92 8.75
C GLY A 336 24.75 -9.28 7.51
N LEU A 337 24.13 -9.89 6.49
CA LEU A 337 24.81 -10.39 5.30
C LEU A 337 24.34 -9.63 4.04
N THR A 338 25.27 -9.39 3.12
CA THR A 338 24.98 -8.76 1.83
C THR A 338 24.69 -9.83 0.78
N PHE A 339 23.43 -9.94 0.36
CA PHE A 339 22.97 -10.98 -0.57
C PHE A 339 23.11 -10.61 -2.05
N ASN A 340 23.30 -9.32 -2.37
CA ASN A 340 23.21 -8.83 -3.77
C ASN A 340 24.20 -9.52 -4.74
N CYS A 341 25.40 -9.89 -4.28
CA CYS A 341 26.34 -10.63 -5.11
C CYS A 341 25.74 -11.95 -5.61
N CYS A 342 24.92 -12.60 -4.79
CA CYS A 342 24.31 -13.90 -5.07
C CYS A 342 23.21 -13.83 -6.15
N ARG A 343 22.79 -12.66 -6.53
CA ARG A 343 21.90 -12.46 -7.69
C ARG A 343 22.50 -13.03 -8.98
N CYS A 344 23.81 -12.89 -9.16
CA CYS A 344 24.50 -13.22 -10.40
C CYS A 344 25.42 -14.43 -10.31
N HIS A 345 26.00 -14.70 -9.12
CA HIS A 345 26.96 -15.79 -8.88
C HIS A 345 27.01 -16.13 -7.38
N ASP A 346 27.65 -17.22 -7.00
CA ASP A 346 27.86 -17.57 -5.60
C ASP A 346 28.63 -16.46 -4.86
N HIS A 347 28.30 -16.21 -3.57
CA HIS A 347 28.95 -15.15 -2.80
C HIS A 347 30.46 -15.40 -2.68
N LYS A 348 31.26 -14.34 -2.85
CA LYS A 348 32.73 -14.46 -2.84
C LYS A 348 33.28 -14.91 -1.49
N TYR A 349 32.69 -14.41 -0.40
CA TYR A 349 33.24 -14.59 0.96
C TYR A 349 32.35 -15.43 1.86
N ASP A 350 31.05 -15.29 1.73
CA ASP A 350 30.04 -15.95 2.57
C ASP A 350 29.52 -17.24 1.95
N PRO A 351 29.11 -18.23 2.74
CA PRO A 351 28.67 -19.53 2.24
C PRO A 351 27.23 -19.46 1.73
N ILE A 352 26.96 -18.58 0.76
CA ILE A 352 25.65 -18.35 0.15
C ILE A 352 25.80 -18.56 -1.35
N SER A 353 25.08 -19.53 -1.89
CA SER A 353 25.06 -19.79 -3.33
C SER A 353 23.99 -18.95 -4.04
N GLN A 354 24.16 -18.75 -5.35
CA GLN A 354 23.13 -18.16 -6.20
C GLN A 354 21.81 -18.95 -6.13
N LYS A 355 21.90 -20.28 -6.04
CA LYS A 355 20.72 -21.13 -5.89
C LYS A 355 19.93 -20.81 -4.60
N GLU A 356 20.63 -20.65 -3.49
CA GLU A 356 19.99 -20.31 -2.20
C GLU A 356 19.39 -18.91 -2.23
N PHE A 357 19.99 -17.95 -2.94
CA PHE A 357 19.39 -16.65 -3.18
C PHE A 357 18.01 -16.77 -3.86
N TYR A 358 17.90 -17.56 -4.94
CA TYR A 358 16.62 -17.74 -5.63
C TYR A 358 15.64 -18.67 -4.89
N GLN A 359 16.11 -19.53 -4.00
CA GLN A 359 15.26 -20.23 -3.05
C GLN A 359 14.66 -19.26 -2.03
N PHE A 360 15.45 -18.29 -1.56
CA PHE A 360 14.96 -17.23 -0.70
C PHE A 360 14.01 -16.28 -1.43
N PHE A 361 14.32 -15.90 -2.67
CA PHE A 361 13.44 -15.15 -3.55
C PHE A 361 12.04 -15.78 -3.67
N ALA A 362 11.95 -17.11 -3.69
CA ALA A 362 10.69 -17.82 -3.82
C ALA A 362 9.69 -17.52 -2.69
N PHE A 363 10.15 -17.21 -1.48
CA PHE A 363 9.29 -16.84 -0.35
C PHE A 363 8.51 -15.55 -0.59
N PHE A 364 9.03 -14.63 -1.40
CA PHE A 364 8.41 -13.33 -1.68
C PHE A 364 7.81 -13.21 -3.08
N ASN A 365 7.97 -14.24 -3.92
CA ASN A 365 7.59 -14.19 -5.34
C ASN A 365 6.08 -14.26 -5.58
N ASN A 366 5.29 -14.59 -4.60
CA ASN A 366 3.84 -14.76 -4.69
C ASN A 366 3.03 -13.54 -4.23
N VAL A 367 3.66 -12.47 -3.81
CA VAL A 367 2.95 -11.23 -3.44
C VAL A 367 2.26 -10.64 -4.67
N PRO A 368 0.94 -10.34 -4.60
CA PRO A 368 0.17 -9.87 -5.75
C PRO A 368 0.36 -8.37 -5.99
N GLU A 369 1.58 -7.98 -6.34
CA GLU A 369 1.94 -6.59 -6.66
C GLU A 369 2.42 -6.46 -8.10
N ALA A 370 2.29 -5.26 -8.66
CA ALA A 370 2.71 -4.94 -10.02
C ALA A 370 4.14 -4.34 -10.09
N GLY A 371 4.74 -3.99 -8.97
CA GLY A 371 6.05 -3.30 -8.92
C GLY A 371 6.03 -1.86 -9.45
N THR A 372 4.89 -1.37 -9.89
CA THR A 372 4.72 -0.08 -10.55
C THR A 372 3.65 0.76 -9.89
N LEU A 373 3.83 2.09 -9.92
CA LEU A 373 2.78 3.04 -9.55
C LEU A 373 1.71 3.08 -10.63
N GLN A 374 0.45 2.99 -10.24
CA GLN A 374 -0.70 3.16 -11.15
C GLN A 374 -1.40 4.48 -10.85
N GLY A 375 -1.28 5.43 -11.77
CA GLY A 375 -1.91 6.75 -11.66
C GLY A 375 -1.36 7.58 -10.49
N GLU A 376 -2.23 8.36 -9.87
CA GLU A 376 -1.91 9.23 -8.72
C GLU A 376 -2.02 8.50 -7.36
N SER A 377 -2.08 7.18 -7.36
CA SER A 377 -2.20 6.40 -6.12
C SER A 377 -0.97 6.60 -5.23
N ARG A 378 -1.20 6.90 -3.96
CA ARG A 378 -0.13 7.05 -2.96
C ARG A 378 0.43 5.72 -2.48
N ASN A 379 -0.37 4.66 -2.54
CA ASN A 379 -0.01 3.30 -2.16
C ASN A 379 -0.39 2.34 -3.28
N THR A 380 0.35 1.25 -3.44
CA THR A 380 0.08 0.17 -4.40
C THR A 380 -0.42 -1.07 -3.68
N GLU A 381 -1.33 -1.81 -4.33
CA GLU A 381 -1.80 -3.10 -3.79
C GLU A 381 -0.65 -4.10 -3.57
N PRO A 382 -0.76 -4.96 -2.53
CA PRO A 382 -1.84 -5.03 -1.54
C PRO A 382 -1.75 -3.93 -0.47
N VAL A 383 -2.90 -3.34 -0.14
CA VAL A 383 -3.05 -2.32 0.89
C VAL A 383 -4.09 -2.74 1.94
N MET A 384 -3.99 -2.15 3.12
CA MET A 384 -4.97 -2.28 4.19
C MET A 384 -5.36 -0.91 4.73
N ALA A 385 -6.63 -0.69 4.97
CA ALA A 385 -7.13 0.51 5.63
C ALA A 385 -6.85 0.43 7.15
N VAL A 386 -6.31 1.50 7.70
CA VAL A 386 -5.98 1.61 9.13
C VAL A 386 -6.63 2.88 9.69
N PRO A 387 -7.93 2.84 10.01
CA PRO A 387 -8.62 4.01 10.55
C PRO A 387 -8.03 4.41 11.90
N THR A 388 -7.91 5.72 12.12
CA THR A 388 -7.55 6.29 13.42
C THR A 388 -8.60 5.99 14.47
N ALA A 389 -8.27 6.15 15.76
CA ALA A 389 -9.24 5.97 16.86
C ALA A 389 -10.48 6.84 16.66
N ALA A 390 -10.30 8.11 16.30
CA ALA A 390 -11.41 9.02 16.03
C ALA A 390 -12.29 8.58 14.84
N GLN A 391 -11.65 8.05 13.77
CA GLN A 391 -12.39 7.52 12.62
C GLN A 391 -13.16 6.23 12.96
N LYS A 392 -12.62 5.38 13.83
CA LYS A 392 -13.33 4.18 14.32
C LYS A 392 -14.55 4.58 15.15
N GLU A 393 -14.40 5.52 16.08
CA GLU A 393 -15.49 6.03 16.90
C GLU A 393 -16.60 6.66 16.03
N GLU A 394 -16.23 7.46 15.04
CA GLU A 394 -17.19 8.06 14.11
C GLU A 394 -17.87 6.99 13.22
N LEU A 395 -17.13 5.97 12.77
CA LEU A 395 -17.72 4.85 12.04
C LEU A 395 -18.76 4.11 12.90
N ASP A 396 -18.43 3.79 14.14
CA ASP A 396 -19.33 3.11 15.06
C ASP A 396 -20.60 3.95 15.31
N ARG A 397 -20.46 5.25 15.47
CA ARG A 397 -21.57 6.20 15.59
C ARG A 397 -22.47 6.20 14.35
N LEU A 398 -21.90 6.29 13.17
CA LEU A 398 -22.62 6.25 11.90
C LEU A 398 -23.29 4.90 11.66
N GLU A 399 -22.64 3.78 11.99
CA GLU A 399 -23.21 2.44 11.89
C GLU A 399 -24.40 2.25 12.86
N GLN A 400 -24.34 2.85 14.03
CA GLN A 400 -25.49 2.90 14.96
C GLN A 400 -26.63 3.72 14.37
N LEU A 401 -26.35 4.89 13.80
CA LEU A 401 -27.33 5.74 13.14
C LEU A 401 -27.95 5.03 11.94
N ARG A 402 -27.17 4.31 11.15
CA ARG A 402 -27.64 3.48 10.04
C ARG A 402 -28.64 2.41 10.51
N ARG A 403 -28.36 1.73 11.63
CA ARG A 403 -29.30 0.76 12.22
C ARG A 403 -30.62 1.43 12.62
N GLN A 404 -30.56 2.57 13.28
CA GLN A 404 -31.77 3.33 13.67
C GLN A 404 -32.58 3.81 12.45
N SER A 405 -31.89 4.27 11.39
CA SER A 405 -32.54 4.69 10.13
C SER A 405 -33.21 3.52 9.42
N ASN A 406 -32.56 2.34 9.38
CA ASN A 406 -33.15 1.12 8.87
C ASN A 406 -34.41 0.69 9.63
N ASP A 407 -34.38 0.79 10.96
CA ASP A 407 -35.54 0.48 11.81
C ASP A 407 -36.71 1.44 11.52
N LEU A 408 -36.40 2.72 11.29
CA LEU A 408 -37.43 3.72 10.92
C LEU A 408 -38.02 3.41 9.53
N VAL A 409 -37.23 3.09 8.54
CA VAL A 409 -37.68 2.67 7.21
C VAL A 409 -38.59 1.44 7.35
N ALA A 410 -38.18 0.44 8.10
CA ALA A 410 -38.98 -0.77 8.32
C ALA A 410 -40.30 -0.48 9.10
N ALA A 411 -40.29 0.47 9.98
CA ALA A 411 -41.49 0.88 10.70
C ALA A 411 -42.49 1.60 9.76
N GLU A 412 -42.03 2.52 8.92
CA GLU A 412 -42.84 3.20 7.93
C GLU A 412 -43.32 2.26 6.80
N GLU A 413 -42.52 1.28 6.39
CA GLU A 413 -42.96 0.22 5.48
C GLU A 413 -44.15 -0.57 6.06
N ARG A 414 -44.12 -0.93 7.33
CA ARG A 414 -45.26 -1.64 7.97
C ARG A 414 -46.54 -0.79 8.02
N ARG A 415 -46.39 0.54 8.03
CA ARG A 415 -47.52 1.48 8.08
C ARG A 415 -47.92 2.04 6.72
N LEU A 416 -47.27 1.57 5.66
CA LEU A 416 -47.37 2.19 4.34
C LEU A 416 -48.81 2.29 3.82
N ARG A 417 -49.62 1.22 3.95
CA ARG A 417 -51.01 1.22 3.55
C ARG A 417 -51.91 2.13 4.40
N GLU A 418 -51.70 2.13 5.71
CA GLU A 418 -52.39 3.06 6.61
C GLU A 418 -52.11 4.51 6.22
N ARG A 419 -50.83 4.84 5.98
CA ARG A 419 -50.40 6.16 5.53
C ARG A 419 -51.03 6.54 4.18
N LEU A 420 -51.09 5.58 3.25
CA LEU A 420 -51.64 5.80 1.93
C LEU A 420 -53.14 6.05 1.95
N VAL A 421 -53.88 5.34 2.80
CA VAL A 421 -55.33 5.62 3.01
C VAL A 421 -55.53 7.03 3.61
N ALA A 422 -54.69 7.46 4.57
CA ALA A 422 -54.76 8.81 5.09
C ALA A 422 -54.40 9.90 4.05
N TRP A 423 -53.63 9.53 3.01
CA TRP A 423 -53.19 10.41 1.94
C TRP A 423 -54.15 10.43 0.73
N GLU A 424 -55.25 9.67 0.75
CA GLU A 424 -56.20 9.52 -0.33
C GLU A 424 -56.70 10.85 -0.93
N PRO A 425 -56.99 11.92 -0.15
CA PRO A 425 -57.43 13.21 -0.72
C PRO A 425 -56.40 13.83 -1.64
N GLN A 426 -55.10 13.78 -1.22
CA GLN A 426 -53.99 14.29 -2.02
C GLN A 426 -53.74 13.41 -3.26
N LEU A 427 -53.93 12.10 -3.13
CA LEU A 427 -53.83 11.14 -4.24
C LEU A 427 -54.85 11.43 -5.33
N GLN A 428 -56.13 11.72 -4.96
CA GLN A 428 -57.19 12.08 -5.89
C GLN A 428 -56.94 13.42 -6.58
N GLN A 429 -56.42 14.40 -5.84
CA GLN A 429 -56.01 15.68 -6.41
C GLN A 429 -54.91 15.51 -7.45
N LEU A 430 -53.83 14.78 -7.12
CA LEU A 430 -52.73 14.49 -8.01
C LEU A 430 -53.16 13.72 -9.27
N ALA A 431 -54.14 12.80 -9.14
CA ALA A 431 -54.70 12.05 -10.29
C ALA A 431 -55.52 12.93 -11.24
N ALA A 432 -56.17 13.97 -10.72
CA ALA A 432 -56.93 14.93 -11.54
C ALA A 432 -56.03 15.90 -12.32
N GLU A 433 -54.80 16.13 -11.85
CA GLU A 433 -53.80 16.93 -12.51
C GLU A 433 -53.09 16.11 -13.63
N ASN A 434 -53.71 16.00 -14.79
CA ASN A 434 -53.28 15.14 -15.91
C ASN A 434 -52.08 15.71 -16.72
N ASN A 435 -50.96 16.03 -16.07
CA ASN A 435 -49.85 16.72 -16.69
C ASN A 435 -48.67 15.80 -17.02
N SER A 436 -48.13 15.95 -18.26
CA SER A 436 -46.80 15.41 -18.63
C SER A 436 -45.77 15.97 -17.67
N VAL A 437 -44.89 15.14 -17.16
CA VAL A 437 -43.82 15.57 -16.24
C VAL A 437 -42.87 16.56 -16.90
N TRP A 438 -42.58 16.33 -18.17
CA TRP A 438 -41.70 17.14 -18.99
C TRP A 438 -42.50 18.01 -19.96
N LEU A 439 -42.37 19.31 -19.82
CA LEU A 439 -43.01 20.28 -20.67
C LEU A 439 -42.02 20.68 -21.79
N PRO A 440 -42.50 20.82 -23.04
CA PRO A 440 -41.67 21.34 -24.10
C PRO A 440 -41.24 22.76 -23.74
N TRP A 441 -39.96 23.06 -23.97
CA TRP A 441 -39.44 24.42 -23.75
C TRP A 441 -39.56 25.24 -25.03
N GLY A 442 -40.23 26.37 -24.93
CA GLY A 442 -40.33 27.36 -26.00
C GLY A 442 -39.02 28.16 -26.11
N VAL A 443 -38.05 27.56 -26.79
CA VAL A 443 -36.75 28.24 -27.04
C VAL A 443 -36.96 29.33 -28.09
N GLU A 444 -36.60 30.57 -27.75
CA GLU A 444 -36.74 31.74 -28.61
C GLU A 444 -35.46 31.98 -29.42
N GLU A 445 -34.30 31.68 -28.83
CA GLU A 445 -33.00 31.77 -29.47
C GLU A 445 -32.15 30.54 -29.15
N ALA A 446 -31.53 29.98 -30.20
CA ALA A 446 -30.55 28.90 -30.07
C ALA A 446 -29.34 29.19 -30.96
N VAL A 447 -28.16 29.35 -30.34
CA VAL A 447 -26.96 29.72 -31.07
C VAL A 447 -25.76 28.88 -30.63
N SER A 448 -24.90 28.54 -31.58
CA SER A 448 -23.56 28.06 -31.30
C SER A 448 -22.62 29.27 -31.14
N ARG A 449 -21.74 29.21 -30.19
CA ARG A 449 -20.76 30.27 -29.96
C ARG A 449 -19.40 30.05 -30.65
N LYS A 450 -19.23 28.89 -31.31
CA LYS A 450 -17.95 28.48 -31.91
C LYS A 450 -18.02 28.10 -33.39
N GLY A 451 -19.17 28.25 -34.05
CA GLY A 451 -19.27 28.14 -35.50
C GLY A 451 -20.23 27.07 -36.05
N SER A 452 -20.83 26.23 -35.23
CA SER A 452 -21.91 25.36 -35.70
C SER A 452 -23.16 26.18 -36.05
N SER A 453 -23.99 25.71 -36.95
CA SER A 453 -25.36 26.23 -37.18
C SER A 453 -26.37 25.34 -36.44
N LEU A 454 -27.30 25.95 -35.68
CA LEU A 454 -28.38 25.22 -35.01
C LEU A 454 -29.70 25.48 -35.77
N THR A 455 -30.25 24.45 -36.40
CA THR A 455 -31.46 24.57 -37.20
C THR A 455 -32.65 23.89 -36.52
N LEU A 456 -33.71 24.65 -36.23
CA LEU A 456 -34.93 24.13 -35.62
C LEU A 456 -35.64 23.20 -36.59
N GLN A 457 -36.01 22.01 -36.12
CA GLN A 457 -36.72 20.98 -36.85
C GLN A 457 -38.22 21.01 -36.53
N GLN A 458 -39.05 20.34 -37.36
CA GLN A 458 -40.52 20.29 -37.18
C GLN A 458 -40.96 19.66 -35.85
N ASP A 459 -40.17 18.76 -35.29
CA ASP A 459 -40.43 18.10 -34.00
C ASP A 459 -39.94 18.89 -32.77
N GLY A 460 -39.51 20.12 -32.97
CA GLY A 460 -38.98 20.99 -31.91
C GLY A 460 -37.54 20.69 -31.49
N SER A 461 -36.83 19.79 -32.16
CA SER A 461 -35.41 19.55 -31.95
C SER A 461 -34.54 20.52 -32.75
N TYR A 462 -33.28 20.68 -32.34
CA TYR A 462 -32.27 21.44 -33.05
C TYR A 462 -31.27 20.48 -33.69
N LEU A 463 -31.03 20.61 -34.98
CA LEU A 463 -30.00 19.90 -35.73
C LEU A 463 -28.78 20.81 -35.90
N ALA A 464 -27.62 20.39 -35.37
CA ALA A 464 -26.37 21.08 -35.52
C ALA A 464 -25.72 20.73 -36.88
N GLY A 465 -25.48 21.74 -37.67
CA GLY A 465 -24.87 21.66 -39.01
C GLY A 465 -23.67 22.61 -39.16
N GLY A 466 -23.23 22.83 -40.40
CA GLY A 466 -22.07 23.69 -40.70
C GLY A 466 -20.75 23.14 -40.19
N GLU A 467 -19.83 24.02 -39.82
CA GLU A 467 -18.54 23.63 -39.25
C GLU A 467 -18.71 22.78 -37.95
N ASN A 468 -17.85 21.80 -37.78
CA ASN A 468 -17.74 21.07 -36.51
C ASN A 468 -16.48 21.51 -35.78
N PRO A 469 -16.56 22.56 -34.94
CA PRO A 469 -15.38 23.11 -34.26
C PRO A 469 -14.78 22.12 -33.26
N THR A 470 -13.52 22.35 -32.91
CA THR A 470 -12.80 21.53 -31.92
C THR A 470 -13.59 21.42 -30.62
N HIS A 471 -14.15 22.54 -30.16
CA HIS A 471 -15.05 22.61 -29.00
C HIS A 471 -16.21 23.53 -29.34
N ASP A 472 -17.41 23.26 -28.82
CA ASP A 472 -18.55 24.14 -29.02
C ASP A 472 -19.30 24.45 -27.72
N LEU A 473 -20.09 25.53 -27.78
CA LEU A 473 -20.98 25.99 -26.73
C LEU A 473 -22.31 26.31 -27.34
N TYR A 474 -23.34 25.49 -27.08
CA TYR A 474 -24.69 25.76 -27.48
C TYR A 474 -25.41 26.57 -26.40
N ALA A 475 -25.82 27.80 -26.73
CA ALA A 475 -26.55 28.67 -25.82
C ALA A 475 -28.00 28.78 -26.32
N LEU A 476 -28.95 28.50 -25.45
CA LEU A 476 -30.38 28.55 -25.71
C LEU A 476 -31.04 29.49 -24.70
N THR A 477 -31.99 30.26 -25.17
CA THR A 477 -32.76 31.19 -24.32
C THR A 477 -34.25 31.10 -24.70
N GLY A 478 -35.12 31.12 -23.72
CA GLY A 478 -36.55 31.07 -23.94
C GLY A 478 -37.38 31.27 -22.70
N SER A 479 -38.65 31.54 -22.87
CA SER A 479 -39.59 31.76 -21.78
C SER A 479 -40.03 30.44 -21.13
N LEU A 480 -40.29 30.47 -19.85
CA LEU A 480 -40.87 29.36 -19.08
C LEU A 480 -42.33 29.65 -18.76
N GLY A 481 -43.20 28.68 -19.03
CA GLY A 481 -44.57 28.69 -18.56
C GLY A 481 -44.73 27.93 -17.26
N GLY A 482 -45.59 28.42 -16.32
CA GLY A 482 -45.80 27.70 -15.06
C GLY A 482 -45.28 28.45 -13.85
N ASN A 483 -45.44 27.86 -12.66
CA ASN A 483 -45.19 28.52 -11.36
C ASN A 483 -43.91 28.07 -10.68
N ALA A 484 -43.27 27.01 -11.15
CA ALA A 484 -42.06 26.47 -10.56
C ALA A 484 -41.16 25.84 -11.63
N PHE A 485 -39.84 25.85 -11.37
CA PHE A 485 -38.83 25.15 -12.15
C PHE A 485 -38.01 24.21 -11.24
N ARG A 486 -37.77 22.99 -11.69
CA ARG A 486 -36.93 22.04 -10.97
C ARG A 486 -35.80 21.46 -11.83
N GLY A 487 -36.01 21.34 -13.13
CA GLY A 487 -34.96 20.71 -13.92
C GLY A 487 -35.23 20.66 -15.42
N LEU A 488 -34.21 20.11 -16.10
CA LEU A 488 -34.15 19.96 -17.52
C LEU A 488 -34.05 18.49 -17.93
N LEU A 489 -34.67 18.12 -19.05
CA LEU A 489 -34.43 16.88 -19.78
C LEU A 489 -33.81 17.23 -21.12
N LEU A 490 -32.59 16.80 -21.34
CA LEU A 490 -31.89 16.86 -22.61
C LEU A 490 -32.08 15.53 -23.33
N GLU A 491 -32.64 15.58 -24.53
CA GLU A 491 -32.71 14.44 -25.45
C GLU A 491 -31.75 14.63 -26.60
N CYS A 492 -30.78 13.73 -26.75
CA CYS A 492 -29.89 13.65 -27.91
C CYS A 492 -30.45 12.61 -28.87
N LEU A 493 -30.80 13.06 -30.08
CA LEU A 493 -31.58 12.30 -31.06
C LEU A 493 -30.67 11.83 -32.21
N PRO A 494 -30.84 10.61 -32.71
CA PRO A 494 -30.16 10.18 -33.92
C PRO A 494 -30.70 10.95 -35.15
N ASP A 495 -29.80 11.19 -36.12
CA ASP A 495 -30.19 11.82 -37.38
C ASP A 495 -29.45 11.20 -38.57
N PRO A 496 -30.15 10.92 -39.71
CA PRO A 496 -29.51 10.33 -40.89
C PRO A 496 -28.34 11.15 -41.46
N SER A 497 -28.31 12.47 -41.23
CA SER A 497 -27.25 13.37 -41.71
C SER A 497 -26.01 13.37 -40.83
N LEU A 498 -26.09 12.80 -39.63
CA LEU A 498 -24.95 12.74 -38.69
C LEU A 498 -24.04 11.54 -38.98
N PRO A 499 -22.74 11.62 -38.60
CA PRO A 499 -21.83 10.48 -38.69
C PRO A 499 -22.39 9.24 -38.04
N GLN A 500 -22.24 8.09 -38.72
CA GLN A 500 -22.79 6.79 -38.28
C GLN A 500 -24.32 6.79 -38.09
N GLN A 501 -25.05 7.80 -38.56
CA GLN A 501 -26.50 8.01 -38.32
C GLN A 501 -26.81 8.01 -36.81
N SER A 502 -25.93 8.54 -36.00
CA SER A 502 -25.98 8.53 -34.55
C SER A 502 -26.38 9.91 -34.00
N VAL A 503 -25.97 10.21 -32.77
CA VAL A 503 -26.39 11.39 -31.97
C VAL A 503 -25.34 12.49 -31.89
N GLY A 504 -24.10 12.20 -32.28
CA GLY A 504 -22.98 13.14 -32.19
C GLY A 504 -22.34 13.46 -33.54
N ARG A 505 -21.55 14.52 -33.56
CA ARG A 505 -20.91 15.07 -34.79
C ARG A 505 -19.49 14.54 -35.03
N TYR A 506 -18.91 13.80 -34.09
CA TYR A 506 -17.60 13.20 -34.32
C TYR A 506 -17.69 12.01 -35.27
N ALA A 507 -16.62 11.70 -36.01
CA ALA A 507 -16.59 10.68 -37.06
C ALA A 507 -17.15 9.32 -36.66
N ASN A 508 -17.03 8.96 -35.38
CA ASN A 508 -17.60 7.72 -34.80
C ASN A 508 -19.08 7.85 -34.35
N GLY A 509 -19.72 9.02 -34.54
CA GLY A 509 -21.09 9.27 -34.12
C GLY A 509 -21.29 9.58 -32.64
N ASN A 510 -20.23 9.71 -31.84
CA ASN A 510 -20.32 10.02 -30.42
C ASN A 510 -20.24 11.53 -30.14
N PHE A 511 -20.62 11.94 -28.94
CA PHE A 511 -20.42 13.27 -28.41
C PHE A 511 -19.88 13.20 -26.97
N VAL A 512 -19.38 14.30 -26.43
CA VAL A 512 -19.03 14.48 -25.02
C VAL A 512 -19.56 15.79 -24.50
N LEU A 513 -20.50 15.74 -23.58
CA LEU A 513 -21.02 16.90 -22.87
C LEU A 513 -20.22 17.10 -21.59
N GLY A 514 -19.46 18.19 -21.53
CA GLY A 514 -18.60 18.51 -20.38
C GLY A 514 -19.35 19.12 -19.21
N ARG A 515 -20.28 20.06 -19.50
CA ARG A 515 -21.00 20.82 -18.48
C ARG A 515 -22.33 21.32 -18.99
N VAL A 516 -23.34 21.43 -18.11
CA VAL A 516 -24.59 22.12 -18.32
C VAL A 516 -24.71 23.27 -17.34
N GLU A 517 -24.87 24.49 -17.84
CA GLU A 517 -25.13 25.68 -17.03
C GLU A 517 -26.53 26.22 -17.35
N ALA A 518 -27.22 26.66 -16.33
CA ALA A 518 -28.51 27.27 -16.49
C ALA A 518 -28.68 28.50 -15.59
N LYS A 519 -29.37 29.51 -16.08
CA LYS A 519 -29.67 30.75 -15.37
C LYS A 519 -31.11 31.13 -15.61
N LEU A 520 -31.73 31.70 -14.57
CA LEU A 520 -33.03 32.34 -14.69
C LEU A 520 -32.87 33.85 -14.73
N GLU A 521 -33.56 34.47 -15.68
CA GLU A 521 -33.77 35.91 -15.79
C GLU A 521 -35.25 36.22 -15.52
N ALA A 522 -35.52 37.29 -14.82
CA ALA A 522 -36.91 37.74 -14.59
C ALA A 522 -37.01 39.27 -14.61
N PRO A 523 -38.14 39.85 -15.02
CA PRO A 523 -38.38 41.25 -14.95
C PRO A 523 -38.19 41.80 -13.53
N GLY A 524 -37.39 42.84 -13.36
CA GLY A 524 -37.10 43.46 -12.07
C GLY A 524 -35.90 42.84 -11.30
N TRP A 525 -35.26 41.81 -11.79
CA TRP A 525 -34.01 41.29 -11.23
C TRP A 525 -32.80 42.08 -11.80
N SER A 526 -31.87 42.46 -10.92
CA SER A 526 -30.64 43.16 -11.32
C SER A 526 -29.60 42.24 -11.96
N GLU A 527 -29.65 40.94 -11.61
CA GLU A 527 -28.73 39.93 -12.14
C GLU A 527 -29.48 38.58 -12.34
N PRO A 528 -29.07 37.79 -13.34
CA PRO A 528 -29.60 36.42 -13.52
C PRO A 528 -29.30 35.53 -12.33
N LYS A 529 -30.24 34.70 -11.90
CA LYS A 529 -30.04 33.70 -10.87
C LYS A 529 -29.46 32.42 -11.45
N GLU A 530 -28.27 32.02 -11.00
CA GLU A 530 -27.66 30.76 -11.39
C GLU A 530 -28.45 29.58 -10.80
N LEU A 531 -28.62 28.52 -11.61
CA LEU A 531 -29.26 27.27 -11.25
C LEU A 531 -28.19 26.19 -11.09
N VAL A 532 -28.04 25.69 -9.87
CA VAL A 532 -27.05 24.64 -9.58
C VAL A 532 -27.76 23.29 -9.57
N PHE A 533 -27.54 22.49 -10.62
CA PHE A 533 -28.02 21.11 -10.65
C PHE A 533 -27.19 20.24 -9.68
N THR A 534 -27.88 19.55 -8.81
CA THR A 534 -27.26 18.68 -7.78
C THR A 534 -27.40 17.19 -8.10
N ARG A 535 -28.29 16.87 -9.03
CA ARG A 535 -28.57 15.49 -9.46
C ARG A 535 -28.66 15.42 -10.97
N ALA A 536 -28.04 14.41 -11.55
CA ALA A 536 -28.23 14.06 -12.94
C ALA A 536 -28.45 12.54 -13.09
N GLU A 537 -29.30 12.16 -14.04
CA GLU A 537 -29.52 10.77 -14.43
C GLU A 537 -29.54 10.69 -15.96
N ALA A 538 -29.07 9.59 -16.53
CA ALA A 538 -29.11 9.34 -17.96
C ALA A 538 -29.65 7.95 -18.27
N THR A 539 -30.27 7.79 -19.42
CA THR A 539 -30.74 6.47 -19.91
C THR A 539 -29.59 5.52 -20.17
N TYR A 540 -28.40 6.07 -20.44
CA TYR A 540 -27.15 5.35 -20.58
C TYR A 540 -25.96 6.30 -20.43
N SER A 541 -24.89 5.81 -19.83
CA SER A 541 -23.58 6.44 -19.81
C SER A 541 -22.52 5.46 -20.28
N GLN A 542 -21.65 5.88 -21.18
CA GLN A 542 -20.50 5.10 -21.60
C GLN A 542 -19.55 4.89 -20.42
N LYS A 543 -18.88 3.72 -20.35
CA LYS A 543 -17.87 3.44 -19.32
C LYS A 543 -16.85 4.58 -19.24
N ASP A 544 -16.55 5.04 -18.05
CA ASP A 544 -15.66 6.17 -17.71
C ASP A 544 -16.18 7.57 -18.12
N TRP A 545 -17.37 7.68 -18.71
CA TRP A 545 -18.02 8.91 -19.16
C TRP A 545 -19.43 9.06 -18.58
N ASP A 546 -19.53 8.97 -17.26
CA ASP A 546 -20.80 9.01 -16.54
C ASP A 546 -21.40 10.40 -16.52
N ILE A 547 -22.75 10.49 -16.55
CA ILE A 547 -23.49 11.75 -16.46
C ILE A 547 -23.18 12.54 -15.19
N GLN A 548 -22.79 11.88 -14.10
CA GLN A 548 -22.41 12.54 -12.85
C GLN A 548 -21.19 13.46 -13.03
N ASN A 549 -20.29 13.18 -13.98
CA ASN A 549 -19.16 14.05 -14.27
C ASN A 549 -19.58 15.48 -14.67
N VAL A 550 -20.75 15.61 -15.35
CA VAL A 550 -21.29 16.89 -15.80
C VAL A 550 -21.71 17.77 -14.62
N VAL A 551 -22.34 17.17 -13.60
CA VAL A 551 -22.81 17.88 -12.38
C VAL A 551 -21.66 18.14 -11.42
N ALA A 552 -20.78 17.13 -11.23
CA ALA A 552 -19.60 17.23 -10.39
C ALA A 552 -18.52 18.14 -10.99
N ARG A 553 -18.63 18.51 -12.28
CA ARG A 553 -17.65 19.29 -13.04
C ARG A 553 -16.26 18.64 -12.99
N THR A 554 -16.20 17.31 -13.19
CA THR A 554 -14.96 16.54 -13.11
C THR A 554 -13.98 16.98 -14.21
N PRO A 555 -12.76 17.45 -13.89
CA PRO A 555 -11.81 17.90 -14.87
C PRO A 555 -11.50 16.84 -15.94
N GLY A 556 -11.55 17.21 -17.22
CA GLY A 556 -11.25 16.30 -18.34
C GLY A 556 -12.25 15.17 -18.55
N ARG A 557 -13.41 15.18 -17.88
CA ARG A 557 -14.47 14.17 -17.97
C ARG A 557 -15.82 14.81 -18.28
N GLY A 558 -16.70 14.05 -18.90
CA GLY A 558 -18.04 14.48 -19.25
C GLY A 558 -18.97 13.28 -19.43
N TRP A 559 -20.12 13.50 -20.10
CA TRP A 559 -21.07 12.46 -20.46
C TRP A 559 -20.95 12.10 -21.92
N ALA A 560 -20.82 10.79 -22.21
CA ALA A 560 -20.83 10.23 -23.56
C ALA A 560 -21.73 8.99 -23.64
N VAL A 561 -22.14 8.59 -24.87
CA VAL A 561 -23.21 7.59 -25.08
C VAL A 561 -22.79 6.41 -25.95
N ASP A 562 -21.53 6.29 -26.34
CA ASP A 562 -21.04 5.22 -27.21
C ASP A 562 -21.78 5.22 -28.59
N GLY A 563 -21.72 6.35 -29.29
CA GLY A 563 -22.36 6.58 -30.57
C GLY A 563 -22.14 5.52 -31.63
N PRO A 564 -20.98 4.82 -31.74
CA PRO A 564 -20.78 3.73 -32.68
C PRO A 564 -21.78 2.58 -32.54
N THR A 565 -22.14 2.23 -31.31
CA THR A 565 -22.95 1.06 -30.99
C THR A 565 -24.41 1.41 -30.73
N ARG A 566 -24.70 2.61 -30.23
CA ARG A 566 -26.06 3.04 -29.85
C ARG A 566 -26.65 4.00 -30.90
N LYS A 567 -27.77 3.56 -31.48
CA LYS A 567 -28.52 4.31 -32.51
C LYS A 567 -29.86 4.83 -32.00
N GLU A 568 -30.09 4.75 -30.68
CA GLU A 568 -31.32 5.21 -30.04
C GLU A 568 -31.14 6.62 -29.45
N ALA A 569 -32.26 7.29 -29.21
CA ALA A 569 -32.25 8.54 -28.47
C ALA A 569 -31.65 8.36 -27.07
N SER A 570 -30.71 9.19 -26.72
CA SER A 570 -30.07 9.21 -25.38
C SER A 570 -30.60 10.40 -24.59
N ARG A 571 -31.06 10.17 -23.37
CA ARG A 571 -31.67 11.19 -22.54
C ARG A 571 -30.88 11.38 -21.25
N ALA A 572 -30.79 12.64 -20.81
CA ALA A 572 -30.22 13.00 -19.53
C ALA A 572 -31.10 14.05 -18.84
N MET A 573 -31.40 13.85 -17.56
CA MET A 573 -32.10 14.84 -16.74
C MET A 573 -31.11 15.49 -15.78
N PHE A 574 -31.31 16.79 -15.53
CA PHE A 574 -30.56 17.62 -14.61
C PHE A 574 -31.52 18.29 -13.63
N LEU A 575 -31.39 18.04 -12.35
CA LEU A 575 -32.36 18.44 -11.34
C LEU A 575 -31.73 19.32 -10.27
N LEU A 576 -32.46 20.32 -9.83
CA LEU A 576 -32.24 21.04 -8.59
C LEU A 576 -32.66 20.15 -7.40
N ASP A 577 -32.11 20.40 -6.23
CA ASP A 577 -32.49 19.72 -4.99
C ASP A 577 -33.98 19.92 -4.70
N GLN A 578 -34.46 21.17 -4.81
CA GLN A 578 -35.86 21.56 -4.64
C GLN A 578 -36.32 22.40 -5.83
N PRO A 579 -37.64 22.38 -6.16
CA PRO A 579 -38.20 23.31 -7.13
C PRO A 579 -38.05 24.76 -6.63
N ILE A 580 -37.84 25.68 -7.53
CA ILE A 580 -37.84 27.10 -7.28
C ILE A 580 -39.04 27.75 -7.91
N GLU A 581 -39.63 28.73 -7.25
CA GLU A 581 -40.75 29.52 -7.78
C GLU A 581 -40.29 30.33 -8.99
N LEU A 582 -41.13 30.35 -10.02
CA LEU A 582 -40.91 31.12 -11.24
C LEU A 582 -41.69 32.45 -11.16
N PRO A 583 -40.97 33.60 -11.19
CA PRO A 583 -41.62 34.90 -11.35
C PRO A 583 -42.33 34.99 -12.72
N ALA A 584 -43.38 35.79 -12.78
CA ALA A 584 -44.06 36.09 -14.05
C ALA A 584 -43.08 36.67 -15.08
N GLY A 585 -43.06 36.10 -16.27
CA GLY A 585 -42.14 36.50 -17.35
C GLY A 585 -40.70 36.00 -17.19
N ALA A 586 -40.47 34.98 -16.34
CA ALA A 586 -39.18 34.33 -16.20
C ALA A 586 -38.69 33.72 -17.52
N ARG A 587 -37.42 33.92 -17.82
CA ARG A 587 -36.70 33.38 -18.96
C ARG A 587 -35.58 32.46 -18.47
N LEU A 588 -35.41 31.36 -19.18
CA LEU A 588 -34.34 30.40 -18.90
C LEU A 588 -33.25 30.56 -19.95
N VAL A 589 -32.03 30.61 -19.52
CA VAL A 589 -30.81 30.53 -20.35
C VAL A 589 -30.11 29.22 -20.03
N VAL A 590 -29.87 28.38 -21.04
CA VAL A 590 -29.15 27.10 -20.89
C VAL A 590 -27.93 27.11 -21.78
N GLN A 591 -26.80 26.64 -21.24
CA GLN A 591 -25.54 26.51 -21.96
C GLN A 591 -25.06 25.05 -21.88
N LEU A 592 -24.84 24.44 -23.03
CA LEU A 592 -24.29 23.10 -23.18
C LEU A 592 -22.83 23.21 -23.62
N HIS A 593 -21.90 22.93 -22.70
CA HIS A 593 -20.47 23.01 -22.95
C HIS A 593 -19.91 21.69 -23.48
N GLN A 594 -19.28 21.73 -24.63
CA GLN A 594 -18.71 20.58 -25.34
C GLN A 594 -17.21 20.83 -25.52
N ASP A 595 -16.50 20.93 -24.41
CA ASP A 595 -15.13 21.45 -24.30
C ASP A 595 -14.10 20.41 -23.80
N ILE A 596 -14.48 19.13 -23.77
CA ILE A 596 -13.61 18.07 -23.22
C ILE A 596 -12.81 17.36 -24.34
N LEU A 597 -13.47 16.89 -25.39
CA LEU A 597 -12.83 16.20 -26.51
C LEU A 597 -13.06 16.94 -27.83
N SER A 598 -12.00 16.95 -28.67
CA SER A 598 -12.04 17.61 -29.97
C SER A 598 -13.18 17.08 -30.84
N GLN A 599 -14.00 18.00 -31.38
CA GLN A 599 -15.08 17.73 -32.34
C GLN A 599 -16.20 16.78 -31.87
N HIS A 600 -16.20 16.40 -30.57
CA HIS A 600 -17.24 15.54 -29.99
C HIS A 600 -18.47 16.36 -29.59
N ASN A 601 -19.05 17.06 -30.55
CA ASN A 601 -20.21 17.93 -30.36
C ASN A 601 -21.52 17.18 -30.57
N ILE A 602 -22.59 17.60 -29.85
CA ILE A 602 -23.94 17.03 -29.99
C ILE A 602 -24.47 17.34 -31.39
N GLY A 603 -25.10 16.36 -32.04
CA GLY A 603 -25.60 16.50 -33.39
C GLY A 603 -27.03 17.00 -33.44
N ARG A 604 -27.99 16.26 -32.90
CA ARG A 604 -29.41 16.65 -32.86
C ARG A 604 -29.93 16.51 -31.43
N PHE A 605 -30.64 17.55 -30.95
CA PHE A 605 -31.10 17.56 -29.55
C PHE A 605 -32.36 18.40 -29.38
N ARG A 606 -33.11 18.15 -28.29
CA ARG A 606 -34.12 19.06 -27.76
C ARG A 606 -34.10 19.06 -26.25
N ILE A 607 -34.66 20.11 -25.66
CA ILE A 607 -34.70 20.30 -24.21
C ILE A 607 -36.16 20.44 -23.78
N HIS A 608 -36.50 19.73 -22.71
CA HIS A 608 -37.73 19.89 -21.97
C HIS A 608 -37.42 20.39 -20.57
N TRP A 609 -38.40 20.91 -19.88
CA TRP A 609 -38.25 21.36 -18.52
C TRP A 609 -39.37 20.82 -17.63
N THR A 610 -39.18 20.87 -16.32
CA THR A 610 -40.18 20.45 -15.34
C THR A 610 -40.17 21.35 -14.13
N GLY A 611 -41.34 21.57 -13.54
CA GLY A 611 -41.53 22.15 -12.21
C GLY A 611 -41.93 21.13 -11.14
N SER A 612 -42.01 19.85 -11.51
CA SER A 612 -42.49 18.79 -10.63
C SER A 612 -41.62 18.59 -9.38
N ALA A 613 -42.23 18.56 -8.20
CA ALA A 613 -41.56 18.26 -6.94
C ALA A 613 -41.35 16.76 -6.70
N ALA A 614 -41.80 15.87 -7.60
CA ALA A 614 -41.70 14.43 -7.42
C ALA A 614 -40.24 13.96 -7.23
N GLY A 615 -40.00 13.06 -6.29
CA GLY A 615 -38.67 12.58 -5.91
C GLY A 615 -37.97 11.79 -7.02
N GLN A 616 -38.72 11.05 -7.83
CA GLN A 616 -38.23 10.39 -9.05
C GLN A 616 -39.07 10.84 -10.25
N LEU A 617 -38.39 11.12 -11.33
CA LEU A 617 -38.99 11.56 -12.57
C LEU A 617 -38.68 10.54 -13.68
N PRO A 618 -39.71 10.07 -14.45
CA PRO A 618 -39.44 9.22 -15.58
C PRO A 618 -38.85 10.02 -16.74
N PHE A 619 -38.05 9.40 -17.58
CA PHE A 619 -37.56 10.03 -18.82
C PHE A 619 -38.64 10.30 -19.85
N GLU A 620 -39.75 9.56 -19.83
CA GLU A 620 -40.87 9.67 -20.75
C GLU A 620 -42.21 9.58 -19.99
N GLY A 621 -43.22 10.27 -20.49
CA GLY A 621 -44.60 10.14 -20.08
C GLY A 621 -44.97 10.88 -18.79
N SER A 622 -45.99 10.41 -18.11
CA SER A 622 -46.52 10.90 -16.85
C SER A 622 -46.04 10.02 -15.71
N ILE A 623 -45.84 10.59 -14.51
CA ILE A 623 -45.70 9.82 -13.27
C ILE A 623 -46.86 8.84 -13.07
N TRP A 624 -48.03 9.20 -13.56
CA TRP A 624 -49.22 8.41 -13.48
C TRP A 624 -49.29 7.36 -14.58
N THR A 625 -49.13 6.10 -14.24
CA THR A 625 -49.40 4.97 -15.14
C THR A 625 -50.92 4.73 -15.25
N ALA A 626 -51.36 4.01 -16.30
CA ALA A 626 -52.74 3.59 -16.42
C ALA A 626 -53.20 2.81 -15.18
N ALA A 627 -52.38 1.90 -14.68
CA ALA A 627 -52.66 1.11 -13.48
C ALA A 627 -52.85 1.99 -12.21
N MET A 628 -52.06 3.05 -12.06
CA MET A 628 -52.24 3.99 -10.92
C MET A 628 -53.54 4.76 -11.01
N ARG A 629 -53.96 5.19 -12.23
CA ARG A 629 -55.26 5.89 -12.40
C ARG A 629 -56.42 4.97 -12.15
N GLU A 630 -56.39 3.74 -12.62
CA GLU A 630 -57.38 2.72 -12.31
C GLU A 630 -57.45 2.41 -10.83
N ALA A 631 -56.27 2.33 -10.18
CA ALA A 631 -56.20 2.09 -8.70
C ALA A 631 -56.84 3.21 -7.88
N VAL A 632 -56.65 4.49 -8.25
CA VAL A 632 -57.26 5.63 -7.58
C VAL A 632 -58.77 5.69 -7.76
N ALA A 633 -59.28 5.23 -8.87
CA ALA A 633 -60.73 5.18 -9.13
C ALA A 633 -61.45 4.09 -8.32
N VAL A 634 -60.72 3.18 -7.66
CA VAL A 634 -61.26 2.10 -6.84
C VAL A 634 -61.18 2.49 -5.38
N GLU A 635 -62.29 2.34 -4.61
CA GLU A 635 -62.31 2.54 -3.19
C GLU A 635 -61.21 1.73 -2.45
N PRO A 636 -60.53 2.28 -1.47
CA PRO A 636 -59.39 1.61 -0.80
C PRO A 636 -59.69 0.18 -0.35
N ALA A 637 -60.91 -0.07 0.20
CA ALA A 637 -61.28 -1.40 0.66
C ALA A 637 -61.45 -2.45 -0.43
N ALA A 638 -61.60 -2.02 -1.69
CA ALA A 638 -61.84 -2.90 -2.84
C ALA A 638 -60.59 -3.05 -3.76
N ARG A 639 -59.46 -2.40 -3.42
CA ARG A 639 -58.25 -2.45 -4.24
C ARG A 639 -57.59 -3.82 -4.19
N SER A 640 -57.13 -4.31 -5.35
CA SER A 640 -56.31 -5.48 -5.44
C SER A 640 -54.88 -5.24 -4.95
N GLU A 641 -54.12 -6.30 -4.71
CA GLU A 641 -52.70 -6.22 -4.31
C GLU A 641 -51.86 -5.45 -5.33
N ASP A 642 -52.10 -5.63 -6.61
CA ASP A 642 -51.34 -4.92 -7.67
C ASP A 642 -51.70 -3.43 -7.73
N GLN A 643 -52.93 -3.06 -7.45
CA GLN A 643 -53.36 -1.68 -7.33
C GLN A 643 -52.73 -1.02 -6.10
N TRP A 644 -52.66 -1.72 -4.97
CA TRP A 644 -51.92 -1.24 -3.78
C TRP A 644 -50.46 -1.01 -4.07
N LYS A 645 -49.75 -1.99 -4.70
CA LYS A 645 -48.33 -1.85 -5.03
C LYS A 645 -48.07 -0.65 -5.95
N ALA A 646 -48.91 -0.42 -6.93
CA ALA A 646 -48.78 0.74 -7.82
C ALA A 646 -48.87 2.08 -7.06
N LEU A 647 -49.81 2.23 -6.12
CA LEU A 647 -49.98 3.43 -5.30
C LEU A 647 -48.89 3.54 -4.18
N GLU A 648 -48.45 2.44 -3.61
CA GLU A 648 -47.36 2.39 -2.67
C GLU A 648 -46.09 2.91 -3.31
N GLY A 649 -45.79 2.51 -4.56
CA GLY A 649 -44.66 3.03 -5.33
C GLY A 649 -44.71 4.55 -5.49
N LEU A 650 -45.91 5.08 -5.86
CA LEU A 650 -46.11 6.53 -6.00
C LEU A 650 -45.91 7.27 -4.67
N TYR A 651 -46.42 6.73 -3.56
CA TYR A 651 -46.33 7.33 -2.23
C TYR A 651 -44.86 7.39 -1.76
N ARG A 652 -44.07 6.34 -1.95
CA ARG A 652 -42.64 6.32 -1.65
C ARG A 652 -41.85 7.38 -2.42
N MET A 653 -42.28 7.70 -3.65
CA MET A 653 -41.63 8.74 -4.47
C MET A 653 -41.95 10.17 -4.04
N GLN A 654 -42.98 10.39 -3.20
CA GLN A 654 -43.31 11.74 -2.74
C GLN A 654 -42.36 12.20 -1.65
N PRO A 655 -41.65 13.33 -1.82
CA PRO A 655 -40.52 13.73 -0.95
C PRO A 655 -40.94 14.04 0.49
N ASP A 656 -42.20 14.44 0.69
CA ASP A 656 -42.71 14.84 2.03
C ASP A 656 -43.28 13.69 2.86
N THR A 657 -43.32 12.49 2.28
CA THR A 657 -43.82 11.32 2.99
C THR A 657 -42.84 10.86 4.09
N PRO A 658 -43.35 10.31 5.21
CA PRO A 658 -42.47 9.79 6.26
C PRO A 658 -41.47 8.74 5.78
N ILE A 659 -41.90 7.87 4.84
CA ILE A 659 -41.02 6.84 4.29
C ILE A 659 -39.95 7.43 3.41
N ALA A 660 -40.25 8.41 2.54
CA ALA A 660 -39.24 9.08 1.71
C ALA A 660 -38.20 9.82 2.58
N LYS A 661 -38.65 10.47 3.67
CA LYS A 661 -37.75 11.12 4.62
C LYS A 661 -36.86 10.11 5.35
N ALA A 662 -37.40 8.97 5.78
CA ALA A 662 -36.62 7.91 6.41
C ALA A 662 -35.59 7.29 5.44
N GLN A 663 -35.97 7.03 4.18
CA GLN A 663 -35.08 6.53 3.13
C GLN A 663 -34.00 7.56 2.77
N GLY A 664 -34.35 8.84 2.70
CA GLY A 664 -33.41 9.93 2.46
C GLY A 664 -32.36 10.05 3.57
N GLU A 665 -32.77 9.92 4.84
CA GLU A 665 -31.85 9.91 5.96
C GLU A 665 -30.92 8.70 5.94
N LEU A 666 -31.43 7.50 5.64
CA LEU A 666 -30.62 6.30 5.47
C LEU A 666 -29.55 6.48 4.36
N ALA A 667 -29.98 6.96 3.19
CA ALA A 667 -29.06 7.21 2.09
C ALA A 667 -28.00 8.26 2.43
N ARG A 668 -28.35 9.29 3.21
CA ARG A 668 -27.42 10.29 3.71
C ARG A 668 -26.36 9.66 4.63
N VAL A 669 -26.78 8.80 5.55
CA VAL A 669 -25.89 8.10 6.48
C VAL A 669 -24.96 7.13 5.71
N ASP A 670 -25.51 6.36 4.77
CA ASP A 670 -24.70 5.45 3.93
C ASP A 670 -23.61 6.20 3.17
N LYS A 671 -23.94 7.36 2.60
CA LYS A 671 -22.97 8.22 1.91
C LYS A 671 -21.89 8.76 2.87
N GLN A 672 -22.27 9.09 4.12
CA GLN A 672 -21.29 9.50 5.13
C GLN A 672 -20.34 8.37 5.49
N ILE A 673 -20.85 7.14 5.67
CA ILE A 673 -20.02 5.94 5.92
C ILE A 673 -19.07 5.69 4.76
N GLU A 674 -19.55 5.74 3.52
CA GLU A 674 -18.73 5.58 2.32
C GLU A 674 -17.62 6.64 2.25
N SER A 675 -17.97 7.92 2.46
CA SER A 675 -17.02 9.02 2.46
C SER A 675 -15.97 8.88 3.57
N LEU A 676 -16.40 8.44 4.77
CA LEU A 676 -15.49 8.21 5.89
C LEU A 676 -14.53 7.06 5.62
N ARG A 677 -15.02 5.95 5.05
CA ARG A 677 -14.18 4.79 4.67
C ARG A 677 -13.18 5.14 3.57
N ALA A 678 -13.59 5.95 2.60
CA ALA A 678 -12.70 6.43 1.55
C ALA A 678 -11.58 7.35 2.09
N ALA A 679 -11.80 7.99 3.23
CA ALA A 679 -10.83 8.84 3.90
C ALA A 679 -9.92 8.09 4.90
N PHE A 680 -10.06 6.77 5.05
CA PHE A 680 -9.19 6.01 5.92
C PHE A 680 -7.75 6.00 5.39
N PRO A 681 -6.75 6.25 6.24
CA PRO A 681 -5.37 6.01 5.86
C PRO A 681 -5.18 4.56 5.46
N THR A 682 -4.37 4.33 4.45
CA THR A 682 -3.98 2.98 4.03
C THR A 682 -2.50 2.75 4.29
N VAL A 683 -2.12 1.50 4.47
CA VAL A 683 -0.74 1.06 4.56
C VAL A 683 -0.52 -0.09 3.57
N MET A 684 0.62 -0.10 2.92
CA MET A 684 1.02 -1.24 2.08
C MET A 684 1.46 -2.39 2.99
N VAL A 685 0.90 -3.57 2.76
CA VAL A 685 1.15 -4.79 3.55
C VAL A 685 1.54 -5.96 2.65
N MET A 686 2.05 -7.03 3.23
CA MET A 686 2.19 -8.30 2.53
C MET A 686 0.83 -9.01 2.47
N ARG A 687 0.66 -9.85 1.45
CA ARG A 687 -0.50 -10.72 1.26
C ARG A 687 -0.10 -11.90 0.39
N GLU A 688 -0.56 -13.08 0.73
CA GLU A 688 -0.43 -14.23 -0.14
C GLU A 688 -1.23 -14.04 -1.45
N GLY A 689 -0.56 -14.28 -2.56
CA GLY A 689 -1.15 -14.34 -3.88
C GLY A 689 -1.01 -15.73 -4.52
N PRO A 690 -1.38 -15.88 -5.79
CA PRO A 690 -1.17 -17.11 -6.52
C PRO A 690 0.31 -17.50 -6.54
N LYS A 691 0.60 -18.79 -6.30
CA LYS A 691 1.96 -19.31 -6.39
C LYS A 691 2.53 -19.08 -7.79
N ARG A 692 3.73 -18.51 -7.84
CA ARG A 692 4.49 -18.30 -9.06
C ARG A 692 5.72 -19.21 -9.07
N PRO A 693 6.09 -19.81 -10.21
CA PRO A 693 7.35 -20.53 -10.33
C PRO A 693 8.52 -19.56 -10.12
N SER A 694 9.52 -19.99 -9.38
CA SER A 694 10.76 -19.25 -9.21
C SER A 694 11.88 -19.97 -9.98
N HIS A 695 12.68 -19.21 -10.68
CA HIS A 695 13.77 -19.70 -11.51
C HIS A 695 15.10 -19.09 -11.03
N LEU A 696 16.17 -19.77 -11.28
CA LEU A 696 17.50 -19.21 -11.18
C LEU A 696 17.70 -18.30 -12.39
N LEU A 697 17.88 -17.00 -12.16
CA LEU A 697 18.07 -16.03 -13.23
C LEU A 697 19.55 -16.01 -13.64
N VAL A 698 19.83 -16.30 -14.92
CA VAL A 698 21.19 -16.29 -15.45
C VAL A 698 21.75 -14.87 -15.36
N ARG A 699 22.83 -14.69 -14.60
CA ARG A 699 23.44 -13.37 -14.31
C ARG A 699 22.44 -12.33 -13.76
N GLY A 700 21.40 -12.81 -13.08
CA GLY A 700 20.37 -11.92 -12.49
C GLY A 700 19.42 -11.28 -13.49
N GLN A 701 19.37 -11.73 -14.75
CA GLN A 701 18.45 -11.22 -15.76
C GLN A 701 17.07 -11.84 -15.59
N TYR A 702 16.01 -11.01 -15.62
CA TYR A 702 14.64 -11.43 -15.35
C TYR A 702 13.96 -12.16 -16.53
N ASP A 703 14.45 -11.99 -17.77
CA ASP A 703 13.96 -12.53 -19.07
C ASP A 703 14.69 -13.79 -19.53
#